data_c0108526301eda2c2928c1734e2276fc
#
_entry.id   c0108526301eda2c2928c1734e2276fc
#
_cell.length_a   1.000
_cell.length_b   1.000
_cell.length_c   1.000
_cell.angle_alpha   90.00
_cell.angle_beta   90.00
_cell.angle_gamma   90.00
#
_symmetry.space_group_name_H-M   'P 1'
#
loop_
_entity.id
_entity.type
_entity.pdbx_description
1 polymer ?
#
loop_
_entity_poly.entity_id
_entity_poly.type
_entity_poly.pdbx_seq_one_letter_code
_entity_poly.pdbx_strand_id
1 'polypeptide(L)'
;MADVKRVYTFGNKEAEGNGKMRELLGGKGANLAEMNLIGIPVPPGFTITTEVCAEYYSKGKEAVIEILRPEVEKAMTNIENLTGMKFGDKEMPLLVSVRSGARASMPGMMDTILNLGMNDEAVEAVAKRTGNPRFAWDSYRRFVQMYGDVVLGMKPVSKEDQDPFEEIIEAQKEKRGVKMDTDLTVEDLKELVVAFKAAVKEQTGKDFPACPWEQLWGAVCAVFGSWMNERAILYRKLNNIPAEWGTAVSVQAMVFGNMGENSATGVAFSRDAATGENIFNGEYLVNAQGEDVVAGIRTPQQITIEGSRRWAKAQNISEEDRASKYPSLKEVMPTVYAELNEIQNHLEVYFKDMQDIEFTIQDGKLWMLQCRNGKRTGAAMVKIAMDMLREGLIDEKTAVLRCEPAKLDELLHPVFDKTAIKNAKVIVKGLPASPGAATGPVVFFAEDAEKVLAETGQKAILVRIETSPEDLKGMLDAAGILTARGGMTSHAAVVARGMGKCCVSGAGELNIDYKTRTIKVNGYEIKEGDWISLNGSTGEVYLGQVATQDADLSGDFGQLMELAGKYATMKVRANADTPRDAAQAFAFGAEGIGLCRTEHMFFEGERIKAVREMILSDDEAGRRVALGKLLPMQRGDFEGLFKAMKGYPVIVRLLDPPLHEFAPNTEKEQREMAEVMGISYEEVVAKVEYLHEVNPMLGHRGCRLGNTYPEITEMQARAIIEAAMNVKATGIDVKVEIMVPLVGNHKELRYQKNIIDTVANQVFAERNDKIDYMVGTMIEVPRAAVTANQIAEVAEFFSFGTNDLTQMTLGFSRDDIAKFLPIYLEKNILKADPFQVLDRNGVGQLVREAVFKGRGTRPELKCGICGEHGGEPSSVEFCHYAGLNYVSCSPYRVPIARLAAAHAALNQK
;
A
#
# COMPACT_ATOMS: atom_id res chain seq x y z
N MET A 1 -14.99 41.06 12.71
CA MET A 1 -14.46 39.75 12.38
C MET A 1 -13.51 39.39 13.51
N ALA A 2 -13.65 38.26 14.17
CA ALA A 2 -12.68 37.83 15.18
C ALA A 2 -11.31 37.72 14.50
N ASP A 3 -10.28 38.25 15.11
CA ASP A 3 -8.90 38.15 14.61
C ASP A 3 -8.55 36.64 14.56
N VAL A 4 -8.37 36.11 13.38
CA VAL A 4 -7.97 34.72 13.16
C VAL A 4 -6.50 34.63 13.58
N LYS A 5 -6.24 33.88 14.66
CA LYS A 5 -4.88 33.62 15.13
C LYS A 5 -4.14 32.69 14.16
N ARG A 6 -2.98 33.12 13.67
CA ARG A 6 -2.18 32.44 12.67
C ARG A 6 -0.85 31.90 13.19
N VAL A 7 -0.38 32.39 14.34
CA VAL A 7 0.92 32.04 14.92
C VAL A 7 0.74 31.55 16.35
N TYR A 8 1.32 30.39 16.66
CA TYR A 8 1.22 29.69 17.94
C TYR A 8 2.61 29.45 18.51
N THR A 9 2.90 30.08 19.67
CA THR A 9 4.20 29.96 20.34
C THR A 9 4.30 28.74 21.24
N PHE A 10 5.54 28.27 21.45
CA PHE A 10 5.90 27.21 22.41
C PHE A 10 7.31 27.47 22.97
N GLY A 11 7.54 27.10 24.22
CA GLY A 11 8.85 27.24 24.90
C GLY A 11 8.66 27.23 26.41
N ASN A 12 9.69 26.77 27.15
CA ASN A 12 9.75 26.79 28.60
C ASN A 12 8.53 26.11 29.29
N LYS A 13 8.12 24.95 28.79
CA LYS A 13 6.96 24.17 29.30
C LYS A 13 5.60 24.82 29.07
N GLU A 14 5.52 25.85 28.26
CA GLU A 14 4.27 26.52 27.86
C GLU A 14 4.08 26.43 26.35
N ALA A 15 2.84 26.29 25.90
CA ALA A 15 2.49 26.34 24.49
C ALA A 15 1.06 26.85 24.31
N GLU A 16 0.84 27.62 23.25
CA GLU A 16 -0.48 28.08 22.85
C GLU A 16 -1.27 27.03 22.05
N GLY A 17 -0.58 26.05 21.47
CA GLY A 17 -1.14 24.89 20.78
C GLY A 17 -0.99 23.59 21.59
N ASN A 18 -1.51 22.48 21.05
CA ASN A 18 -1.38 21.16 21.64
C ASN A 18 -1.45 20.04 20.56
N GLY A 19 -1.25 18.79 20.97
CA GLY A 19 -1.21 17.62 20.09
C GLY A 19 -2.50 17.31 19.33
N LYS A 20 -3.66 17.84 19.75
CA LYS A 20 -4.95 17.67 19.06
C LYS A 20 -5.12 18.62 17.88
N MET A 21 -4.30 19.64 17.79
CA MET A 21 -4.42 20.69 16.76
C MET A 21 -3.63 20.35 15.48
N ARG A 22 -3.54 19.09 15.10
CA ARG A 22 -2.77 18.65 13.91
C ARG A 22 -3.28 19.21 12.60
N GLU A 23 -4.57 19.47 12.49
CA GLU A 23 -5.15 20.07 11.29
C GLU A 23 -4.65 21.49 11.08
N LEU A 24 -4.45 22.25 12.16
CA LEU A 24 -4.05 23.64 12.15
C LEU A 24 -2.53 23.83 12.20
N LEU A 25 -1.83 23.10 13.07
CA LEU A 25 -0.40 23.26 13.33
C LEU A 25 0.47 22.26 12.53
N GLY A 26 -0.15 21.38 11.76
CA GLY A 26 0.53 20.22 11.16
C GLY A 26 1.00 19.23 12.24
N GLY A 27 1.48 18.07 11.78
CA GLY A 27 1.97 17.03 12.71
C GLY A 27 3.17 17.47 13.55
N LYS A 28 4.12 18.19 12.94
CA LYS A 28 5.33 18.66 13.62
C LYS A 28 5.03 19.74 14.64
N GLY A 29 4.31 20.79 14.27
CA GLY A 29 3.98 21.89 15.16
C GLY A 29 3.14 21.45 16.36
N ALA A 30 2.13 20.60 16.14
CA ALA A 30 1.31 20.04 17.20
C ALA A 30 2.13 19.21 18.20
N ASN A 31 3.04 18.36 17.71
CA ASN A 31 3.89 17.54 18.58
C ASN A 31 4.95 18.36 19.32
N LEU A 32 5.53 19.41 18.71
CA LEU A 32 6.44 20.32 19.40
C LEU A 32 5.75 21.03 20.57
N ALA A 33 4.53 21.53 20.33
CA ALA A 33 3.72 22.13 21.39
C ALA A 33 3.41 21.12 22.51
N GLU A 34 2.99 19.90 22.16
CA GLU A 34 2.65 18.86 23.14
C GLU A 34 3.85 18.42 23.97
N MET A 35 5.01 18.14 23.31
CA MET A 35 6.24 17.81 24.04
C MET A 35 6.63 18.88 25.05
N ASN A 36 6.45 20.13 24.69
CA ASN A 36 6.75 21.25 25.59
C ASN A 36 5.81 21.29 26.79
N LEU A 37 4.49 21.07 26.58
CA LEU A 37 3.48 21.03 27.66
C LEU A 37 3.73 19.90 28.64
N ILE A 38 4.24 18.76 28.20
CA ILE A 38 4.54 17.60 29.08
C ILE A 38 5.96 17.67 29.66
N GLY A 39 6.66 18.80 29.51
CA GLY A 39 7.93 19.07 30.17
C GLY A 39 9.18 18.55 29.47
N ILE A 40 9.08 18.05 28.25
CA ILE A 40 10.22 17.58 27.43
C ILE A 40 11.05 18.81 26.98
N PRO A 41 12.40 18.74 27.01
CA PRO A 41 13.26 19.84 26.59
C PRO A 41 13.20 20.07 25.08
N VAL A 42 12.45 21.06 24.66
CA VAL A 42 12.26 21.47 23.27
C VAL A 42 12.80 22.89 23.10
N PRO A 43 13.63 23.18 22.09
CA PRO A 43 14.02 24.56 21.79
C PRO A 43 12.79 25.44 21.55
N PRO A 44 12.72 26.67 22.08
CA PRO A 44 11.55 27.51 21.92
C PRO A 44 11.34 27.93 20.46
N GLY A 45 10.07 28.10 20.10
CA GLY A 45 9.68 28.41 18.74
C GLY A 45 8.23 28.85 18.59
N PHE A 46 7.79 28.91 17.35
CA PHE A 46 6.40 29.15 16.99
C PHE A 46 6.04 28.40 15.71
N THR A 47 4.75 28.16 15.53
CA THR A 47 4.21 27.52 14.31
C THR A 47 3.23 28.47 13.64
N ILE A 48 3.43 28.69 12.33
CA ILE A 48 2.50 29.36 11.43
C ILE A 48 1.56 28.30 10.86
N THR A 49 0.25 28.52 10.91
CA THR A 49 -0.77 27.51 10.65
C THR A 49 -0.85 27.05 9.19
N THR A 50 -1.43 25.87 8.95
CA THR A 50 -1.70 25.31 7.62
C THR A 50 -2.65 26.19 6.79
N GLU A 51 -3.55 26.94 7.43
CA GLU A 51 -4.49 27.85 6.77
C GLU A 51 -3.77 28.98 6.04
N VAL A 52 -2.64 29.43 6.58
CA VAL A 52 -1.80 30.45 5.95
C VAL A 52 -1.21 29.96 4.62
N CYS A 53 -0.95 28.66 4.47
CA CYS A 53 -0.51 28.10 3.20
C CYS A 53 -1.57 28.31 2.11
N ALA A 54 -2.86 28.13 2.42
CA ALA A 54 -3.95 28.42 1.49
C ALA A 54 -4.06 29.92 1.19
N GLU A 55 -3.89 30.77 2.20
CA GLU A 55 -3.82 32.23 2.00
C GLU A 55 -2.63 32.63 1.10
N TYR A 56 -1.47 31.98 1.23
CA TYR A 56 -0.29 32.20 0.40
C TYR A 56 -0.58 31.97 -1.10
N TYR A 57 -1.25 30.86 -1.43
CA TYR A 57 -1.60 30.57 -2.83
C TYR A 57 -2.74 31.44 -3.37
N SER A 58 -3.64 31.91 -2.52
CA SER A 58 -4.80 32.73 -2.94
C SER A 58 -4.53 34.24 -2.98
N LYS A 59 -3.72 34.75 -2.06
CA LYS A 59 -3.47 36.22 -1.88
C LYS A 59 -2.10 36.66 -2.38
N GLY A 60 -1.16 35.74 -2.54
CA GLY A 60 0.23 36.02 -2.92
C GLY A 60 1.16 36.29 -1.74
N LYS A 61 2.46 36.28 -2.04
CA LYS A 61 3.56 36.35 -1.08
C LYS A 61 3.55 37.63 -0.23
N GLU A 62 3.46 38.78 -0.88
CA GLU A 62 3.54 40.07 -0.23
C GLU A 62 2.39 40.31 0.75
N ALA A 63 1.16 39.97 0.33
CA ALA A 63 -0.02 40.10 1.17
C ALA A 63 0.04 39.25 2.43
N VAL A 64 0.54 37.99 2.30
CA VAL A 64 0.69 37.10 3.43
C VAL A 64 1.75 37.56 4.42
N ILE A 65 2.89 38.09 3.93
CA ILE A 65 3.92 38.65 4.80
C ILE A 65 3.35 39.82 5.63
N GLU A 66 2.63 40.75 5.02
CA GLU A 66 2.02 41.88 5.73
C GLU A 66 1.01 41.42 6.81
N ILE A 67 0.20 40.38 6.51
CA ILE A 67 -0.77 39.84 7.46
C ILE A 67 -0.06 39.21 8.65
N LEU A 68 1.03 38.46 8.39
CA LEU A 68 1.76 37.69 9.42
C LEU A 68 2.71 38.53 10.28
N ARG A 69 3.22 39.62 9.74
CA ARG A 69 4.30 40.42 10.35
C ARG A 69 4.09 40.71 11.85
N PRO A 70 2.93 41.24 12.30
CA PRO A 70 2.75 41.57 13.72
C PRO A 70 2.80 40.35 14.64
N GLU A 71 2.22 39.22 14.21
CA GLU A 71 2.19 38.01 15.01
C GLU A 71 3.58 37.35 15.03
N VAL A 72 4.29 37.32 13.91
CA VAL A 72 5.64 36.72 13.81
C VAL A 72 6.66 37.56 14.60
N GLU A 73 6.63 38.88 14.55
CA GLU A 73 7.52 39.74 15.33
C GLU A 73 7.29 39.54 16.85
N LYS A 74 6.03 39.45 17.28
CA LYS A 74 5.68 39.14 18.68
C LYS A 74 6.17 37.73 19.08
N ALA A 75 6.02 36.75 18.23
CA ALA A 75 6.46 35.37 18.49
C ALA A 75 8.00 35.28 18.53
N MET A 76 8.71 36.03 17.68
CA MET A 76 10.17 36.12 17.70
C MET A 76 10.66 36.75 19.00
N THR A 77 10.03 37.85 19.47
CA THR A 77 10.33 38.46 20.77
C THR A 77 10.16 37.47 21.92
N ASN A 78 9.19 36.56 21.85
CA ASN A 78 9.04 35.46 22.84
C ASN A 78 10.25 34.52 22.84
N ILE A 79 10.74 34.11 21.67
CA ILE A 79 11.95 33.28 21.57
C ILE A 79 13.16 34.01 22.13
N GLU A 80 13.33 35.31 21.79
CA GLU A 80 14.41 36.14 22.28
C GLU A 80 14.43 36.21 23.82
N ASN A 81 13.28 36.42 24.44
CA ASN A 81 13.15 36.48 25.89
C ASN A 81 13.48 35.11 26.56
N LEU A 82 13.10 33.98 25.93
CA LEU A 82 13.36 32.66 26.45
C LEU A 82 14.81 32.20 26.29
N THR A 83 15.49 32.67 25.26
CA THR A 83 16.89 32.28 24.95
C THR A 83 17.93 33.26 25.46
N GLY A 84 17.53 34.50 25.74
CA GLY A 84 18.46 35.61 26.06
C GLY A 84 19.27 36.08 24.84
N MET A 85 18.92 35.63 23.63
CA MET A 85 19.57 36.00 22.37
C MET A 85 18.59 36.86 21.55
N LYS A 86 19.07 37.67 20.62
CA LYS A 86 18.24 38.55 19.83
C LYS A 86 18.43 38.32 18.33
N PHE A 87 17.31 38.24 17.60
CA PHE A 87 17.32 38.02 16.16
C PHE A 87 17.86 39.24 15.41
N GLY A 88 18.99 39.06 14.71
CA GLY A 88 19.70 40.13 14.02
C GLY A 88 20.63 40.97 14.91
N ASP A 89 20.88 40.52 16.13
CA ASP A 89 21.85 41.19 17.01
C ASP A 89 23.30 40.89 16.60
N LYS A 90 24.18 41.86 16.83
CA LYS A 90 25.61 41.74 16.45
C LYS A 90 26.49 41.09 17.50
N GLU A 91 26.02 41.00 18.75
CA GLU A 91 26.80 40.46 19.87
C GLU A 91 26.24 39.10 20.34
N MET A 92 24.91 39.00 20.40
CA MET A 92 24.19 37.81 20.84
C MET A 92 23.14 37.34 19.79
N PRO A 93 23.58 37.02 18.58
CA PRO A 93 22.65 36.67 17.51
C PRO A 93 21.87 35.38 17.82
N LEU A 94 20.53 35.46 17.74
CA LEU A 94 19.64 34.33 17.71
C LEU A 94 19.63 33.75 16.30
N LEU A 95 19.88 32.45 16.17
CA LEU A 95 19.71 31.75 14.93
C LEU A 95 18.48 30.82 15.02
N VAL A 96 17.74 30.70 13.93
CA VAL A 96 16.52 29.87 13.89
C VAL A 96 16.54 28.90 12.71
N SER A 97 15.76 27.86 12.83
CA SER A 97 15.40 26.96 11.73
C SER A 97 13.99 27.27 11.25
N VAL A 98 13.72 27.09 9.96
CA VAL A 98 12.40 27.18 9.35
C VAL A 98 12.09 25.84 8.71
N ARG A 99 11.08 25.16 9.21
CA ARG A 99 10.78 23.75 8.88
C ARG A 99 9.31 23.58 8.48
N SER A 100 9.06 22.77 7.46
CA SER A 100 7.70 22.37 7.07
C SER A 100 7.03 21.44 8.08
N GLY A 101 5.70 21.53 8.18
CA GLY A 101 4.90 20.68 9.06
C GLY A 101 3.53 20.37 8.47
N ALA A 102 3.43 19.40 7.54
CA ALA A 102 2.15 18.97 7.00
C ALA A 102 1.34 18.15 8.02
N ARG A 103 0.02 18.05 7.81
CA ARG A 103 -0.88 17.18 8.63
C ARG A 103 -0.47 15.71 8.58
N ALA A 104 -0.09 15.23 7.39
CA ALA A 104 0.47 13.91 7.17
C ALA A 104 2.01 13.97 7.10
N SER A 105 2.69 12.94 7.56
CA SER A 105 4.14 12.85 7.47
C SER A 105 4.58 12.64 6.02
N MET A 106 5.41 13.55 5.50
CA MET A 106 5.94 13.55 4.13
C MET A 106 7.47 13.67 4.16
N PRO A 107 8.22 12.62 4.56
CA PRO A 107 9.67 12.70 4.76
C PRO A 107 10.42 13.07 3.48
N GLY A 108 11.30 14.07 3.55
CA GLY A 108 12.12 14.50 2.41
C GLY A 108 11.38 15.20 1.26
N MET A 109 10.04 15.38 1.36
CA MET A 109 9.24 15.93 0.27
C MET A 109 9.19 17.47 0.28
N MET A 110 9.38 18.08 1.43
CA MET A 110 9.29 19.54 1.62
C MET A 110 10.58 20.09 2.22
N ASP A 111 10.79 21.38 2.03
CA ASP A 111 12.06 22.02 2.33
C ASP A 111 12.20 22.42 3.81
N THR A 112 13.46 22.55 4.24
CA THR A 112 13.89 22.99 5.58
C THR A 112 15.06 23.95 5.38
N ILE A 113 15.14 25.02 6.17
CA ILE A 113 16.26 25.95 6.19
C ILE A 113 16.78 26.07 7.61
N LEU A 114 18.09 25.84 7.80
CA LEU A 114 18.78 25.89 9.08
C LEU A 114 19.71 27.12 9.16
N ASN A 115 20.13 27.47 10.36
CA ASN A 115 21.12 28.54 10.64
C ASN A 115 20.68 29.93 10.14
N LEU A 116 19.39 30.17 10.04
CA LEU A 116 18.81 31.40 9.55
C LEU A 116 19.06 32.55 10.57
N GLY A 117 19.45 33.69 10.08
CA GLY A 117 19.93 34.84 10.88
C GLY A 117 21.46 35.04 10.79
N MET A 118 22.15 34.09 10.15
CA MET A 118 23.60 34.20 9.94
C MET A 118 23.92 35.24 8.85
N ASN A 119 24.91 36.08 9.11
CA ASN A 119 25.47 37.04 8.17
C ASN A 119 26.94 37.33 8.59
N ASP A 120 27.62 38.24 7.90
CA ASP A 120 29.05 38.51 8.12
C ASP A 120 29.37 39.05 9.54
N GLU A 121 28.42 39.72 10.21
CA GLU A 121 28.58 40.18 11.59
C GLU A 121 28.23 39.07 12.59
N ALA A 122 27.11 38.35 12.35
CA ALA A 122 26.64 37.30 13.22
C ALA A 122 27.64 36.11 13.31
N VAL A 123 28.31 35.77 12.23
CA VAL A 123 29.31 34.68 12.23
C VAL A 123 30.49 34.93 13.17
N GLU A 124 30.99 36.18 13.20
CA GLU A 124 32.07 36.56 14.10
C GLU A 124 31.61 36.59 15.58
N ALA A 125 30.37 36.99 15.85
CA ALA A 125 29.79 36.95 17.19
C ALA A 125 29.61 35.50 17.67
N VAL A 126 29.13 34.60 16.81
CA VAL A 126 29.00 33.17 17.10
C VAL A 126 30.38 32.56 17.34
N ALA A 127 31.38 32.86 16.50
CA ALA A 127 32.73 32.37 16.65
C ALA A 127 33.36 32.79 18.02
N LYS A 128 33.19 34.03 18.39
CA LYS A 128 33.68 34.57 19.67
C LYS A 128 32.96 33.92 20.87
N ARG A 129 31.65 33.80 20.81
CA ARG A 129 30.84 33.26 21.90
C ARG A 129 31.11 31.76 22.13
N THR A 130 31.24 30.99 21.06
CA THR A 130 31.50 29.54 21.16
C THR A 130 32.96 29.19 21.35
N GLY A 131 33.88 30.14 21.13
CA GLY A 131 35.31 29.83 21.07
C GLY A 131 35.71 28.88 19.92
N ASN A 132 34.81 28.66 18.96
CA ASN A 132 34.99 27.76 17.83
C ASN A 132 34.71 28.46 16.49
N PRO A 133 35.70 29.15 15.93
CA PRO A 133 35.53 29.84 14.65
C PRO A 133 35.20 28.90 13.49
N ARG A 134 35.76 27.66 13.52
CA ARG A 134 35.47 26.72 12.48
C ARG A 134 33.98 26.33 12.43
N PHE A 135 33.39 26.05 13.59
CA PHE A 135 31.96 25.79 13.72
C PHE A 135 31.10 26.93 13.16
N ALA A 136 31.44 28.19 13.54
CA ALA A 136 30.68 29.34 13.11
C ALA A 136 30.72 29.54 11.59
N TRP A 137 31.90 29.43 10.98
CA TRP A 137 32.06 29.59 9.54
C TRP A 137 31.52 28.42 8.72
N ASP A 138 31.60 27.18 9.23
CA ASP A 138 30.93 26.05 8.59
C ASP A 138 29.41 26.18 8.64
N SER A 139 28.85 26.62 9.76
CA SER A 139 27.40 26.91 9.87
C SER A 139 26.94 28.00 8.90
N TYR A 140 27.78 29.00 8.67
CA TYR A 140 27.48 30.05 7.70
C TYR A 140 27.60 29.55 6.27
N ARG A 141 28.63 28.79 5.94
CA ARG A 141 28.76 28.15 4.63
C ARG A 141 27.52 27.29 4.31
N ARG A 142 27.12 26.41 5.25
CA ARG A 142 25.91 25.57 5.10
C ARG A 142 24.63 26.40 4.93
N PHE A 143 24.50 27.48 5.65
CA PHE A 143 23.34 28.37 5.52
C PHE A 143 23.27 29.00 4.12
N VAL A 144 24.37 29.54 3.59
CA VAL A 144 24.40 30.13 2.25
C VAL A 144 24.06 29.10 1.17
N GLN A 145 24.61 27.89 1.29
CA GLN A 145 24.32 26.78 0.38
C GLN A 145 22.82 26.44 0.43
N MET A 146 22.28 26.15 1.61
CA MET A 146 20.88 25.73 1.77
C MET A 146 19.89 26.81 1.38
N TYR A 147 20.16 28.05 1.73
CA TYR A 147 19.33 29.20 1.35
C TYR A 147 19.38 29.44 -0.17
N GLY A 148 20.55 29.32 -0.76
CA GLY A 148 20.75 29.40 -2.22
C GLY A 148 19.95 28.36 -2.98
N ASP A 149 20.03 27.10 -2.55
CA ASP A 149 19.27 25.99 -3.18
C ASP A 149 17.75 26.14 -2.96
N VAL A 150 17.32 26.30 -1.71
CA VAL A 150 15.89 26.21 -1.35
C VAL A 150 15.13 27.50 -1.65
N VAL A 151 15.71 28.65 -1.27
CA VAL A 151 15.00 29.95 -1.34
C VAL A 151 15.25 30.66 -2.67
N LEU A 152 16.49 30.61 -3.16
CA LEU A 152 16.89 31.30 -4.38
C LEU A 152 16.79 30.43 -5.64
N GLY A 153 16.55 29.12 -5.45
CA GLY A 153 16.32 28.18 -6.54
C GLY A 153 17.55 27.81 -7.34
N MET A 154 18.74 27.89 -6.74
CA MET A 154 20.00 27.53 -7.37
C MET A 154 20.12 26.02 -7.47
N LYS A 155 19.62 25.47 -8.58
CA LYS A 155 19.66 24.04 -8.87
C LYS A 155 20.43 23.76 -10.17
N PRO A 156 20.95 22.54 -10.33
CA PRO A 156 21.51 22.11 -11.60
C PRO A 156 20.53 22.38 -12.76
N VAL A 157 21.05 22.83 -13.89
CA VAL A 157 20.25 23.14 -15.08
C VAL A 157 19.72 21.84 -15.72
N SER A 158 20.49 20.76 -15.62
CA SER A 158 20.10 19.42 -16.08
C SER A 158 20.37 18.38 -14.99
N LYS A 159 19.79 17.18 -15.14
CA LYS A 159 20.05 16.05 -14.22
C LYS A 159 21.48 15.51 -14.29
N GLU A 160 22.21 15.87 -15.30
CA GLU A 160 23.60 15.46 -15.55
C GLU A 160 24.61 16.47 -14.96
N ASP A 161 24.16 17.68 -14.62
CA ASP A 161 25.00 18.74 -14.04
C ASP A 161 25.15 18.51 -12.54
N GLN A 162 26.32 18.86 -12.01
CA GLN A 162 26.56 18.87 -10.56
C GLN A 162 25.89 20.08 -9.90
N ASP A 163 25.63 19.98 -8.59
CA ASP A 163 25.19 21.09 -7.79
C ASP A 163 26.24 22.22 -7.79
N PRO A 164 25.87 23.48 -8.10
CA PRO A 164 26.84 24.58 -8.19
C PRO A 164 27.67 24.80 -6.93
N PHE A 165 27.09 24.54 -5.76
CA PHE A 165 27.80 24.68 -4.50
C PHE A 165 28.75 23.50 -4.23
N GLU A 166 28.34 22.30 -4.60
CA GLU A 166 29.20 21.09 -4.48
C GLU A 166 30.44 21.20 -5.38
N GLU A 167 30.29 21.73 -6.61
CA GLU A 167 31.44 21.98 -7.48
C GLU A 167 32.47 22.92 -6.82
N ILE A 168 32.00 23.98 -6.15
CA ILE A 168 32.88 24.93 -5.46
C ILE A 168 33.55 24.27 -4.24
N ILE A 169 32.82 23.42 -3.50
CA ILE A 169 33.38 22.68 -2.35
C ILE A 169 34.46 21.68 -2.81
N GLU A 170 34.17 20.89 -3.86
CA GLU A 170 35.13 19.92 -4.38
C GLU A 170 36.39 20.60 -4.91
N ALA A 171 36.27 21.71 -5.63
CA ALA A 171 37.42 22.51 -6.08
C ALA A 171 38.27 23.01 -4.91
N GLN A 172 37.67 23.42 -3.78
CA GLN A 172 38.42 23.84 -2.58
C GLN A 172 39.11 22.67 -1.89
N LYS A 173 38.46 21.48 -1.82
CA LYS A 173 39.06 20.26 -1.28
C LYS A 173 40.24 19.81 -2.12
N GLU A 174 40.13 19.82 -3.44
CA GLU A 174 41.23 19.49 -4.36
C GLU A 174 42.42 20.44 -4.19
N LYS A 175 42.15 21.76 -4.12
CA LYS A 175 43.16 22.79 -3.87
C LYS A 175 43.96 22.54 -2.58
N ARG A 176 43.28 22.00 -1.55
CA ARG A 176 43.86 21.70 -0.22
C ARG A 176 44.39 20.27 -0.11
N GLY A 177 44.02 19.36 -1.01
CA GLY A 177 44.42 17.95 -0.92
C GLY A 177 43.72 17.18 0.21
N VAL A 178 42.51 17.60 0.61
CA VAL A 178 41.67 16.97 1.65
C VAL A 178 40.48 16.27 1.04
N LYS A 179 39.87 15.32 1.77
CA LYS A 179 38.70 14.54 1.26
C LYS A 179 37.39 14.89 1.93
N MET A 180 37.44 15.28 3.19
CA MET A 180 36.27 15.52 4.00
C MET A 180 36.05 17.03 4.24
N ASP A 181 34.79 17.45 4.28
CA ASP A 181 34.44 18.84 4.66
C ASP A 181 34.98 19.20 6.05
N THR A 182 35.07 18.20 6.94
CA THR A 182 35.60 18.36 8.29
C THR A 182 37.09 18.71 8.33
N ASP A 183 37.81 18.47 7.25
CA ASP A 183 39.26 18.76 7.16
C ASP A 183 39.55 20.20 6.68
N LEU A 184 38.51 20.93 6.22
CA LEU A 184 38.64 22.31 5.79
C LEU A 184 38.92 23.24 6.98
N THR A 185 39.87 24.19 6.78
CA THR A 185 40.21 25.16 7.80
C THR A 185 39.21 26.34 7.84
N VAL A 186 39.36 27.20 8.84
CA VAL A 186 38.55 28.43 8.95
C VAL A 186 38.71 29.33 7.73
N GLU A 187 39.94 29.45 7.22
CA GLU A 187 40.28 30.24 6.05
C GLU A 187 39.62 29.67 4.79
N ASP A 188 39.61 28.34 4.63
CA ASP A 188 38.91 27.69 3.52
C ASP A 188 37.40 27.95 3.56
N LEU A 189 36.81 27.86 4.75
CA LEU A 189 35.36 28.11 4.95
C LEU A 189 35.00 29.58 4.66
N LYS A 190 35.88 30.53 5.00
CA LYS A 190 35.72 31.92 4.62
C LYS A 190 35.75 32.13 3.10
N GLU A 191 36.73 31.49 2.43
CA GLU A 191 36.83 31.50 0.96
C GLU A 191 35.57 30.93 0.33
N LEU A 192 35.06 29.80 0.84
CA LEU A 192 33.81 29.16 0.36
C LEU A 192 32.60 30.08 0.50
N VAL A 193 32.40 30.73 1.63
CA VAL A 193 31.28 31.69 1.83
C VAL A 193 31.33 32.81 0.80
N VAL A 194 32.52 33.37 0.54
CA VAL A 194 32.69 34.40 -0.48
C VAL A 194 32.36 33.89 -1.87
N ALA A 195 32.86 32.66 -2.22
CA ALA A 195 32.60 32.05 -3.51
C ALA A 195 31.12 31.69 -3.71
N PHE A 196 30.45 31.23 -2.67
CA PHE A 196 29.03 30.93 -2.70
C PHE A 196 28.16 32.17 -2.93
N LYS A 197 28.48 33.27 -2.23
CA LYS A 197 27.78 34.53 -2.43
C LYS A 197 28.00 35.10 -3.85
N ALA A 198 29.20 34.90 -4.40
CA ALA A 198 29.51 35.28 -5.76
C ALA A 198 28.69 34.47 -6.77
N ALA A 199 28.61 33.15 -6.58
CA ALA A 199 27.78 32.26 -7.40
C ALA A 199 26.28 32.63 -7.32
N VAL A 200 25.77 32.94 -6.12
CA VAL A 200 24.41 33.44 -5.94
C VAL A 200 24.16 34.69 -6.79
N LYS A 201 25.08 35.68 -6.71
CA LYS A 201 24.94 36.92 -7.47
C LYS A 201 25.02 36.69 -8.98
N GLU A 202 25.90 35.80 -9.42
CA GLU A 202 26.07 35.47 -10.84
C GLU A 202 24.79 34.81 -11.42
N GLN A 203 24.22 33.83 -10.71
CA GLN A 203 23.06 33.11 -11.21
C GLN A 203 21.73 33.85 -11.03
N THR A 204 21.57 34.60 -9.91
CA THR A 204 20.28 35.21 -9.58
C THR A 204 20.24 36.71 -9.92
N GLY A 205 21.38 37.36 -10.19
CA GLY A 205 21.52 38.78 -10.39
C GLY A 205 21.35 39.60 -9.12
N LYS A 206 21.22 38.95 -7.92
CA LYS A 206 20.99 39.62 -6.62
C LYS A 206 22.08 39.23 -5.64
N ASP A 207 22.37 40.17 -4.73
CA ASP A 207 23.25 39.84 -3.59
C ASP A 207 22.54 38.90 -2.61
N PHE A 208 23.31 38.05 -1.91
CA PHE A 208 22.78 37.22 -0.84
C PHE A 208 22.23 38.12 0.29
N PRO A 209 20.99 37.87 0.80
CA PRO A 209 20.37 38.74 1.78
C PRO A 209 21.12 38.75 3.10
N ALA A 210 21.60 39.94 3.51
CA ALA A 210 22.31 40.17 4.79
C ALA A 210 21.34 40.43 5.96
N CYS A 211 20.11 40.84 5.69
CA CYS A 211 19.11 41.17 6.72
C CYS A 211 18.42 39.86 7.21
N PRO A 212 18.51 39.49 8.49
CA PRO A 212 17.87 38.29 9.03
C PRO A 212 16.36 38.24 8.81
N TRP A 213 15.65 39.33 8.86
CA TRP A 213 14.21 39.40 8.60
C TRP A 213 13.86 39.13 7.13
N GLU A 214 14.67 39.60 6.20
CA GLU A 214 14.53 39.28 4.78
C GLU A 214 14.77 37.77 4.54
N GLN A 215 15.81 37.23 5.19
CA GLN A 215 16.08 35.78 5.17
C GLN A 215 14.89 34.96 5.72
N LEU A 216 14.30 35.37 6.85
CA LEU A 216 13.17 34.73 7.49
C LEU A 216 11.94 34.67 6.57
N TRP A 217 11.57 35.81 5.98
CA TRP A 217 10.43 35.87 5.09
C TRP A 217 10.64 35.08 3.78
N GLY A 218 11.86 35.11 3.25
CA GLY A 218 12.26 34.28 2.14
C GLY A 218 12.07 32.80 2.44
N ALA A 219 12.57 32.32 3.59
CA ALA A 219 12.48 30.96 4.03
C ALA A 219 11.04 30.51 4.31
N VAL A 220 10.24 31.28 5.00
CA VAL A 220 8.82 31.02 5.27
C VAL A 220 8.04 30.81 3.96
N CYS A 221 8.24 31.72 3.00
CA CYS A 221 7.60 31.65 1.70
C CYS A 221 8.09 30.44 0.87
N ALA A 222 9.38 30.10 0.93
CA ALA A 222 9.92 28.93 0.25
C ALA A 222 9.32 27.63 0.81
N VAL A 223 9.16 27.52 2.13
CA VAL A 223 8.50 26.36 2.76
C VAL A 223 7.04 26.24 2.33
N PHE A 224 6.27 27.33 2.28
CA PHE A 224 4.92 27.28 1.69
C PHE A 224 4.94 26.85 0.23
N GLY A 225 5.88 27.40 -0.57
CA GLY A 225 6.07 27.05 -1.97
C GLY A 225 6.38 25.56 -2.18
N SER A 226 7.12 24.94 -1.26
CA SER A 226 7.52 23.54 -1.34
C SER A 226 6.34 22.57 -1.31
N TRP A 227 5.16 22.98 -0.83
CA TRP A 227 3.93 22.19 -0.90
C TRP A 227 3.55 21.84 -2.34
N MET A 228 3.87 22.68 -3.31
CA MET A 228 3.59 22.47 -4.74
C MET A 228 4.81 22.03 -5.54
N ASN A 229 5.91 21.60 -4.91
CA ASN A 229 7.01 20.96 -5.59
C ASN A 229 6.58 19.63 -6.20
N GLU A 230 7.14 19.25 -7.35
CA GLU A 230 6.79 18.01 -8.08
C GLU A 230 6.84 16.76 -7.17
N ARG A 231 7.92 16.60 -6.40
CA ARG A 231 8.08 15.50 -5.45
C ARG A 231 6.99 15.47 -4.37
N ALA A 232 6.58 16.63 -3.86
CA ALA A 232 5.50 16.74 -2.87
C ALA A 232 4.13 16.42 -3.50
N ILE A 233 3.88 16.88 -4.72
CA ILE A 233 2.66 16.57 -5.48
C ILE A 233 2.57 15.07 -5.74
N LEU A 234 3.66 14.46 -6.22
CA LEU A 234 3.69 13.02 -6.50
C LEU A 234 3.46 12.20 -5.22
N TYR A 235 4.16 12.56 -4.13
CA TYR A 235 3.98 11.87 -2.84
C TYR A 235 2.53 11.97 -2.33
N ARG A 236 1.91 13.15 -2.42
CA ARG A 236 0.51 13.33 -2.02
C ARG A 236 -0.44 12.48 -2.85
N LYS A 237 -0.23 12.43 -4.17
CA LYS A 237 -1.03 11.57 -5.07
C LYS A 237 -0.92 10.10 -4.67
N LEU A 238 0.29 9.60 -4.44
CA LEU A 238 0.55 8.21 -4.05
C LEU A 238 -0.03 7.84 -2.67
N ASN A 239 -0.16 8.82 -1.77
CA ASN A 239 -0.63 8.60 -0.40
C ASN A 239 -2.04 9.17 -0.15
N ASN A 240 -2.79 9.54 -1.17
CA ASN A 240 -4.14 10.10 -1.10
C ASN A 240 -4.26 11.30 -0.14
N ILE A 241 -3.24 12.19 -0.10
CA ILE A 241 -3.21 13.39 0.73
C ILE A 241 -3.83 14.55 -0.07
N PRO A 242 -4.93 15.17 0.41
CA PRO A 242 -5.60 16.26 -0.27
C PRO A 242 -4.70 17.49 -0.44
N ALA A 243 -4.74 18.10 -1.63
CA ALA A 243 -3.91 19.26 -1.97
C ALA A 243 -4.28 20.51 -1.15
N GLU A 244 -5.54 20.61 -0.75
CA GLU A 244 -6.10 21.73 0.03
C GLU A 244 -5.65 21.74 1.49
N TRP A 245 -5.00 20.68 1.99
CA TRP A 245 -4.54 20.63 3.39
C TRP A 245 -3.43 21.63 3.70
N GLY A 246 -2.57 21.94 2.75
CA GLY A 246 -1.43 22.82 2.95
C GLY A 246 -0.38 22.26 3.93
N THR A 247 0.63 23.08 4.20
CA THR A 247 1.66 22.84 5.22
C THR A 247 1.71 23.97 6.23
N ALA A 248 1.96 23.63 7.50
CA ALA A 248 2.37 24.61 8.49
C ALA A 248 3.87 24.93 8.36
N VAL A 249 4.32 26.03 8.94
CA VAL A 249 5.73 26.40 9.03
C VAL A 249 6.11 26.55 10.50
N SER A 250 7.08 25.77 10.96
CA SER A 250 7.63 25.88 12.31
C SER A 250 8.94 26.64 12.27
N VAL A 251 9.03 27.71 13.06
CA VAL A 251 10.25 28.53 13.29
C VAL A 251 10.73 28.23 14.70
N GLN A 252 11.97 27.77 14.85
CA GLN A 252 12.48 27.26 16.12
C GLN A 252 13.92 27.71 16.36
N ALA A 253 14.27 28.07 17.58
CA ALA A 253 15.64 28.38 17.95
C ALA A 253 16.59 27.22 17.59
N MET A 254 17.72 27.54 16.99
CA MET A 254 18.74 26.57 16.65
C MET A 254 19.42 26.03 17.90
N VAL A 255 19.64 24.71 17.89
CA VAL A 255 20.55 24.00 18.78
C VAL A 255 21.53 23.21 17.90
N PHE A 256 22.78 23.09 18.34
CA PHE A 256 23.88 22.67 17.47
C PHE A 256 24.53 21.39 17.95
N GLY A 257 24.44 20.35 17.16
CA GLY A 257 25.15 19.08 17.36
C GLY A 257 26.61 19.10 16.88
N ASN A 258 27.03 20.18 16.22
CA ASN A 258 28.35 20.32 15.62
C ASN A 258 29.24 21.38 16.31
N MET A 259 29.01 21.66 17.61
CA MET A 259 29.84 22.60 18.39
C MET A 259 31.14 21.99 18.92
N GLY A 260 31.38 20.73 18.76
CA GLY A 260 32.57 20.03 19.24
C GLY A 260 32.23 18.64 19.76
N GLU A 261 33.18 18.01 20.45
CA GLU A 261 33.11 16.60 20.89
C GLU A 261 32.05 16.34 21.98
N ASN A 262 31.55 17.36 22.67
CA ASN A 262 30.46 17.26 23.64
C ASN A 262 29.08 17.51 23.01
N SER A 263 29.03 17.59 21.68
CA SER A 263 27.84 17.84 20.92
C SER A 263 27.59 16.73 19.92
N ALA A 264 26.34 16.40 19.69
CA ALA A 264 25.93 15.33 18.79
C ALA A 264 24.53 15.56 18.26
N THR A 265 24.14 14.85 17.23
CA THR A 265 22.75 14.77 16.76
C THR A 265 22.40 13.32 16.46
N GLY A 266 21.12 12.96 16.53
CA GLY A 266 20.70 11.60 16.28
C GLY A 266 19.20 11.40 16.12
N VAL A 267 18.87 10.18 15.78
CA VAL A 267 17.51 9.65 15.67
C VAL A 267 17.37 8.41 16.54
N ALA A 268 16.22 8.24 17.17
CA ALA A 268 15.98 7.11 18.06
C ALA A 268 14.54 6.59 17.89
N PHE A 269 14.36 5.31 18.14
CA PHE A 269 13.07 4.63 18.11
C PHE A 269 12.84 3.94 19.45
N SER A 270 11.67 4.16 20.05
CA SER A 270 11.32 3.52 21.32
C SER A 270 11.17 2.00 21.22
N ARG A 271 10.83 1.49 20.03
CA ARG A 271 10.82 0.06 19.69
C ARG A 271 11.45 -0.16 18.31
N ASP A 272 11.87 -1.37 18.01
CA ASP A 272 12.42 -1.70 16.69
C ASP A 272 11.33 -1.62 15.62
N ALA A 273 11.50 -0.71 14.66
CA ALA A 273 10.53 -0.45 13.60
C ALA A 273 10.41 -1.59 12.55
N ALA A 274 11.41 -2.47 12.48
CA ALA A 274 11.43 -3.58 11.55
C ALA A 274 10.88 -4.87 12.17
N THR A 275 11.18 -5.14 13.45
CA THR A 275 10.80 -6.39 14.13
C THR A 275 9.66 -6.22 15.13
N GLY A 276 9.44 -5.00 15.64
CA GLY A 276 8.47 -4.71 16.69
C GLY A 276 8.95 -5.03 18.11
N GLU A 277 10.19 -5.50 18.27
CA GLU A 277 10.74 -5.77 19.60
C GLU A 277 10.80 -4.50 20.45
N ASN A 278 10.50 -4.64 21.74
CA ASN A 278 10.58 -3.55 22.71
C ASN A 278 12.03 -3.29 23.10
N ILE A 279 12.79 -2.72 22.14
CA ILE A 279 14.20 -2.40 22.25
C ILE A 279 14.41 -0.96 21.83
N PHE A 280 14.89 -0.13 22.78
CA PHE A 280 15.32 1.22 22.45
C PHE A 280 16.53 1.18 21.53
N ASN A 281 16.43 1.80 20.35
CA ASN A 281 17.47 1.75 19.32
C ASN A 281 17.54 3.08 18.58
N GLY A 282 18.62 3.29 17.86
CA GLY A 282 18.84 4.52 17.11
C GLY A 282 20.31 4.77 16.80
N GLU A 283 20.54 5.87 16.11
CA GLU A 283 21.85 6.27 15.60
C GLU A 283 22.18 7.71 15.96
N TYR A 284 23.46 8.00 16.16
CA TYR A 284 23.92 9.33 16.45
C TYR A 284 25.28 9.61 15.78
N LEU A 285 25.60 10.89 15.62
CA LEU A 285 26.90 11.37 15.16
C LEU A 285 27.39 12.47 16.09
N VAL A 286 28.63 12.32 16.60
CA VAL A 286 29.33 13.37 17.35
C VAL A 286 29.76 14.47 16.37
N ASN A 287 29.70 15.70 16.83
CA ASN A 287 30.12 16.88 16.07
C ASN A 287 29.49 16.92 14.66
N ALA A 288 28.15 16.85 14.60
CA ALA A 288 27.37 16.76 13.36
C ALA A 288 26.05 17.52 13.46
N GLN A 289 25.53 17.96 12.30
CA GLN A 289 24.15 18.43 12.16
C GLN A 289 23.22 17.30 11.69
N GLY A 290 21.89 17.49 11.81
CA GLY A 290 20.91 16.46 11.46
C GLY A 290 21.02 15.95 10.02
N GLU A 291 21.44 16.81 9.09
CA GLU A 291 21.67 16.45 7.69
C GLU A 291 22.79 15.41 7.52
N ASP A 292 23.83 15.48 8.33
CA ASP A 292 24.99 14.57 8.25
C ASP A 292 24.59 13.14 8.59
N VAL A 293 23.59 12.92 9.45
CA VAL A 293 23.05 11.60 9.79
C VAL A 293 22.31 10.99 8.60
N VAL A 294 21.57 11.81 7.85
CA VAL A 294 20.73 11.36 6.73
C VAL A 294 21.54 11.19 5.44
N ALA A 295 22.56 12.05 5.24
CA ALA A 295 23.35 12.07 4.00
C ALA A 295 24.29 10.85 3.85
N GLY A 296 24.55 10.11 4.94
CA GLY A 296 25.38 8.90 4.88
C GLY A 296 26.87 9.15 4.60
N ILE A 297 27.33 10.40 4.70
CA ILE A 297 28.75 10.79 4.47
C ILE A 297 29.66 10.20 5.55
N ARG A 298 29.17 10.11 6.77
CA ARG A 298 29.83 9.52 7.93
C ARG A 298 29.03 8.34 8.43
N THR A 299 29.69 7.28 8.92
CA THR A 299 29.02 6.12 9.51
C THR A 299 28.44 6.50 10.86
N PRO A 300 27.10 6.50 11.05
CA PRO A 300 26.49 6.77 12.34
C PRO A 300 26.83 5.69 13.36
N GLN A 301 26.92 6.08 14.61
CA GLN A 301 27.15 5.19 15.75
C GLN A 301 25.81 4.89 16.43
N GLN A 302 25.74 3.76 17.13
CA GLN A 302 24.52 3.31 17.78
C GLN A 302 24.34 3.95 19.15
N ILE A 303 23.09 4.25 19.55
CA ILE A 303 22.81 4.86 20.86
C ILE A 303 23.01 3.87 22.04
N THR A 304 22.78 2.56 21.81
CA THR A 304 22.91 1.52 22.85
C THR A 304 24.14 0.65 22.65
N ILE A 305 24.71 0.10 23.75
CA ILE A 305 25.85 -0.84 23.69
C ILE A 305 25.46 -2.10 22.91
N GLU A 306 24.24 -2.62 23.17
CA GLU A 306 23.71 -3.80 22.51
C GLU A 306 23.55 -3.59 21.00
N GLY A 307 23.04 -2.42 20.60
CA GLY A 307 22.93 -2.01 19.21
C GLY A 307 24.30 -1.91 18.53
N SER A 308 25.27 -1.26 19.20
CA SER A 308 26.66 -1.13 18.73
C SER A 308 27.33 -2.49 18.54
N ARG A 309 27.16 -3.43 19.48
CA ARG A 309 27.69 -4.79 19.36
C ARG A 309 27.03 -5.57 18.23
N ARG A 310 25.73 -5.46 18.08
CA ARG A 310 24.97 -6.10 16.98
C ARG A 310 25.43 -5.58 15.62
N TRP A 311 25.59 -4.25 15.49
CA TRP A 311 26.08 -3.60 14.29
C TRP A 311 27.52 -4.04 13.96
N ALA A 312 28.47 -4.01 14.95
CA ALA A 312 29.86 -4.42 14.78
C ALA A 312 29.98 -5.88 14.33
N LYS A 313 29.17 -6.77 14.94
CA LYS A 313 29.10 -8.19 14.52
C LYS A 313 28.67 -8.34 13.06
N ALA A 314 27.69 -7.57 12.61
CA ALA A 314 27.22 -7.59 11.22
C ALA A 314 28.28 -7.06 10.23
N GLN A 315 29.17 -6.18 10.67
CA GLN A 315 30.29 -5.63 9.90
C GLN A 315 31.61 -6.40 10.07
N ASN A 316 31.63 -7.51 10.83
CA ASN A 316 32.83 -8.27 11.18
C ASN A 316 33.90 -7.43 11.89
N ILE A 317 33.51 -6.48 12.74
CA ILE A 317 34.36 -5.61 13.53
C ILE A 317 34.56 -6.23 14.92
N SER A 318 35.83 -6.23 15.42
CA SER A 318 36.15 -6.73 16.76
C SER A 318 35.54 -5.85 17.87
N GLU A 319 35.34 -6.39 19.08
CA GLU A 319 34.82 -5.61 20.21
C GLU A 319 35.78 -4.49 20.62
N GLU A 320 37.11 -4.71 20.48
CA GLU A 320 38.14 -3.71 20.76
C GLU A 320 38.04 -2.52 19.78
N ASP A 321 37.96 -2.82 18.50
CA ASP A 321 37.76 -1.78 17.46
C ASP A 321 36.40 -1.09 17.60
N ARG A 322 35.33 -1.84 17.93
CA ARG A 322 34.03 -1.27 18.19
C ARG A 322 34.08 -0.26 19.33
N ALA A 323 34.62 -0.66 20.48
CA ALA A 323 34.64 0.20 21.66
C ALA A 323 35.53 1.44 21.49
N SER A 324 36.58 1.34 20.66
CA SER A 324 37.49 2.46 20.42
C SER A 324 37.06 3.39 19.28
N LYS A 325 36.50 2.84 18.17
CA LYS A 325 36.22 3.60 16.96
C LYS A 325 34.70 3.91 16.77
N TYR A 326 33.84 3.06 17.34
CA TYR A 326 32.39 3.12 17.18
C TYR A 326 31.62 2.94 18.51
N PRO A 327 32.05 3.67 19.58
CA PRO A 327 31.38 3.55 20.87
C PRO A 327 29.94 3.99 20.79
N SER A 328 29.07 3.40 21.61
CA SER A 328 27.66 3.81 21.71
C SER A 328 27.51 5.16 22.44
N LEU A 329 26.38 5.84 22.26
CA LEU A 329 26.05 7.05 23.01
C LEU A 329 26.10 6.81 24.53
N LYS A 330 25.65 5.62 24.96
CA LYS A 330 25.67 5.20 26.38
C LYS A 330 27.09 5.15 26.94
N GLU A 331 28.09 4.83 26.14
CA GLU A 331 29.52 4.80 26.54
C GLU A 331 30.13 6.20 26.52
N VAL A 332 29.81 7.02 25.50
CA VAL A 332 30.39 8.36 25.32
C VAL A 332 29.76 9.43 26.22
N MET A 333 28.44 9.41 26.35
CA MET A 333 27.63 10.40 27.09
C MET A 333 26.57 9.72 27.98
N PRO A 334 26.98 8.98 29.04
CA PRO A 334 26.06 8.13 29.80
C PRO A 334 24.91 8.89 30.48
N THR A 335 25.16 10.12 30.96
CA THR A 335 24.13 10.96 31.58
C THR A 335 23.08 11.40 30.57
N VAL A 336 23.50 11.82 29.39
CA VAL A 336 22.61 12.22 28.28
C VAL A 336 21.79 11.04 27.77
N TYR A 337 22.45 9.87 27.66
CA TYR A 337 21.75 8.65 27.30
C TYR A 337 20.67 8.27 28.33
N ALA A 338 20.95 8.41 29.63
CA ALA A 338 19.97 8.12 30.67
C ALA A 338 18.75 9.05 30.54
N GLU A 339 18.97 10.36 30.35
CA GLU A 339 17.90 11.33 30.10
C GLU A 339 17.10 11.02 28.84
N LEU A 340 17.76 10.69 27.73
CA LEU A 340 17.12 10.32 26.47
C LEU A 340 16.25 9.06 26.65
N ASN A 341 16.73 8.09 27.41
CA ASN A 341 15.99 6.86 27.70
C ASN A 341 14.76 7.10 28.59
N GLU A 342 14.83 8.01 29.55
CA GLU A 342 13.67 8.43 30.34
C GLU A 342 12.63 9.17 29.45
N ILE A 343 13.08 10.06 28.58
CA ILE A 343 12.22 10.80 27.65
C ILE A 343 11.49 9.86 26.69
N GLN A 344 12.20 8.88 26.08
CA GLN A 344 11.54 7.96 25.15
C GLN A 344 10.47 7.11 25.84
N ASN A 345 10.70 6.65 27.06
CA ASN A 345 9.72 5.92 27.86
C ASN A 345 8.51 6.81 28.16
N HIS A 346 8.75 8.07 28.58
CA HIS A 346 7.67 9.02 28.85
C HIS A 346 6.82 9.28 27.60
N LEU A 347 7.47 9.51 26.44
CA LEU A 347 6.77 9.76 25.16
C LEU A 347 5.95 8.54 24.71
N GLU A 348 6.50 7.31 24.82
CA GLU A 348 5.78 6.10 24.45
C GLU A 348 4.52 5.88 25.31
N VAL A 349 4.64 6.06 26.62
CA VAL A 349 3.52 5.95 27.57
C VAL A 349 2.47 7.04 27.33
N TYR A 350 2.92 8.27 27.08
CA TYR A 350 2.03 9.41 26.88
C TYR A 350 1.24 9.31 25.56
N PHE A 351 1.93 9.06 24.44
CA PHE A 351 1.28 8.90 23.15
C PHE A 351 0.67 7.51 22.93
N LYS A 352 0.96 6.57 23.85
CA LYS A 352 0.50 5.19 23.79
C LYS A 352 0.84 4.49 22.47
N ASP A 353 1.97 4.85 21.87
CA ASP A 353 2.46 4.28 20.61
C ASP A 353 3.98 4.40 20.53
N MET A 354 4.61 3.54 19.73
CA MET A 354 6.04 3.60 19.47
C MET A 354 6.40 4.98 18.87
N GLN A 355 7.48 5.57 19.33
CA GLN A 355 7.95 6.89 18.94
C GLN A 355 9.22 6.84 18.09
N ASP A 356 9.22 7.66 17.06
CA ASP A 356 10.37 8.06 16.24
C ASP A 356 10.77 9.47 16.68
N ILE A 357 12.02 9.64 17.12
CA ILE A 357 12.51 10.76 17.88
C ILE A 357 13.74 11.36 17.19
N GLU A 358 13.74 12.65 16.95
CA GLU A 358 14.93 13.41 16.53
C GLU A 358 15.45 14.23 17.71
N PHE A 359 16.74 14.12 18.00
CA PHE A 359 17.36 14.81 19.13
C PHE A 359 18.71 15.44 18.75
N THR A 360 19.10 16.47 19.50
CA THR A 360 20.41 17.10 19.40
C THR A 360 20.98 17.31 20.80
N ILE A 361 22.26 17.07 20.95
CA ILE A 361 23.02 17.32 22.16
C ILE A 361 23.91 18.52 21.87
N GLN A 362 23.70 19.60 22.58
CA GLN A 362 24.55 20.79 22.48
C GLN A 362 25.32 20.99 23.78
N ASP A 363 26.63 20.82 23.71
CA ASP A 363 27.53 20.98 24.86
C ASP A 363 27.06 20.21 26.11
N GLY A 364 26.76 18.91 25.91
CA GLY A 364 26.28 17.99 26.92
C GLY A 364 24.82 18.15 27.33
N LYS A 365 24.08 19.08 26.77
CA LYS A 365 22.64 19.30 27.05
C LYS A 365 21.77 18.72 25.95
N LEU A 366 20.81 17.87 26.34
CA LEU A 366 19.86 17.21 25.44
C LEU A 366 18.71 18.14 25.04
N TRP A 367 18.34 18.08 23.75
CA TRP A 367 17.20 18.78 23.17
C TRP A 367 16.43 17.86 22.22
N MET A 368 15.12 17.86 22.33
CA MET A 368 14.23 17.13 21.45
C MET A 368 13.75 18.03 20.31
N LEU A 369 13.98 17.61 19.06
CA LEU A 369 13.63 18.40 17.87
C LEU A 369 12.32 17.96 17.24
N GLN A 370 11.96 16.70 17.37
CA GLN A 370 10.73 16.13 16.83
C GLN A 370 10.43 14.78 17.51
N CYS A 371 9.15 14.50 17.72
CA CYS A 371 8.65 13.15 17.93
C CYS A 371 7.46 12.88 17.01
N ARG A 372 7.29 11.63 16.62
CA ARG A 372 6.14 11.16 15.84
C ARG A 372 5.91 9.68 16.07
N ASN A 373 4.71 9.21 15.78
CA ASN A 373 4.46 7.77 15.75
C ASN A 373 5.36 7.12 14.70
N GLY A 374 6.15 6.15 15.10
CA GLY A 374 7.15 5.52 14.25
C GLY A 374 6.54 4.77 13.09
N LYS A 375 7.02 5.03 11.87
CA LYS A 375 6.73 4.20 10.71
C LYS A 375 7.34 2.82 10.94
N ARG A 376 6.62 1.78 10.58
CA ARG A 376 6.98 0.40 10.89
C ARG A 376 6.50 -0.57 9.82
N THR A 377 7.11 -1.74 9.73
CA THR A 377 6.68 -2.84 8.87
C THR A 377 5.34 -3.41 9.34
N GLY A 378 4.65 -4.17 8.49
CA GLY A 378 3.42 -4.88 8.86
C GLY A 378 3.62 -5.84 10.05
N ALA A 379 4.74 -6.56 10.08
CA ALA A 379 5.09 -7.46 11.20
C ALA A 379 5.28 -6.69 12.52
N ALA A 380 6.06 -5.62 12.49
CA ALA A 380 6.29 -4.77 13.65
C ALA A 380 4.99 -4.10 14.12
N MET A 381 4.11 -3.70 13.21
CA MET A 381 2.80 -3.11 13.54
C MET A 381 1.95 -4.05 14.37
N VAL A 382 1.80 -5.29 13.94
CA VAL A 382 1.00 -6.30 14.66
C VAL A 382 1.65 -6.62 16.02
N LYS A 383 2.96 -6.89 16.03
CA LYS A 383 3.69 -7.20 17.27
C LYS A 383 3.59 -6.06 18.29
N ILE A 384 3.84 -4.82 17.90
CA ILE A 384 3.78 -3.66 18.80
C ILE A 384 2.37 -3.47 19.36
N ALA A 385 1.33 -3.61 18.52
CA ALA A 385 -0.07 -3.48 18.99
C ALA A 385 -0.42 -4.55 20.02
N MET A 386 0.00 -5.80 19.80
CA MET A 386 -0.27 -6.90 20.73
C MET A 386 0.59 -6.80 22.00
N ASP A 387 1.84 -6.38 21.91
CA ASP A 387 2.70 -6.17 23.09
C ASP A 387 2.16 -5.03 23.96
N MET A 388 1.80 -3.89 23.38
CA MET A 388 1.23 -2.77 24.13
C MET A 388 -0.13 -3.10 24.79
N LEU A 389 -0.92 -3.98 24.15
CA LEU A 389 -2.15 -4.49 24.75
C LEU A 389 -1.82 -5.37 25.96
N ARG A 390 -0.85 -6.28 25.87
CA ARG A 390 -0.40 -7.12 27.00
C ARG A 390 0.23 -6.31 28.13
N GLU A 391 0.95 -5.25 27.80
CA GLU A 391 1.53 -4.30 28.76
C GLU A 391 0.47 -3.40 29.41
N GLY A 392 -0.78 -3.42 28.94
CA GLY A 392 -1.87 -2.58 29.46
C GLY A 392 -1.78 -1.10 29.10
N LEU A 393 -0.93 -0.76 28.12
CA LEU A 393 -0.79 0.61 27.61
C LEU A 393 -1.97 1.04 26.73
N ILE A 394 -2.55 0.10 26.00
CA ILE A 394 -3.71 0.31 25.13
C ILE A 394 -4.78 -0.76 25.37
N ASP A 395 -6.02 -0.44 25.01
CA ASP A 395 -7.12 -1.41 25.04
C ASP A 395 -7.26 -2.18 23.72
N GLU A 396 -8.10 -3.21 23.71
CA GLU A 396 -8.34 -4.05 22.54
C GLU A 396 -8.79 -3.25 21.31
N LYS A 397 -9.68 -2.27 21.49
CA LYS A 397 -10.21 -1.43 20.40
C LYS A 397 -9.09 -0.61 19.76
N THR A 398 -8.25 -0.03 20.59
CA THR A 398 -7.07 0.73 20.15
C THR A 398 -6.09 -0.17 19.42
N ALA A 399 -5.84 -1.38 19.92
CA ALA A 399 -4.96 -2.35 19.27
C ALA A 399 -5.45 -2.71 17.86
N VAL A 400 -6.75 -2.99 17.72
CA VAL A 400 -7.37 -3.26 16.40
C VAL A 400 -7.25 -2.05 15.49
N LEU A 401 -7.62 -0.85 15.94
CA LEU A 401 -7.62 0.37 15.12
C LEU A 401 -6.22 0.84 14.68
N ARG A 402 -5.17 0.47 15.41
CA ARG A 402 -3.78 0.81 15.06
C ARG A 402 -3.18 -0.04 13.97
N CYS A 403 -3.71 -1.23 13.76
CA CYS A 403 -3.26 -2.12 12.71
C CYS A 403 -3.93 -1.72 11.40
N GLU A 404 -3.17 -1.14 10.47
CA GLU A 404 -3.66 -0.75 9.15
C GLU A 404 -3.98 -2.01 8.30
N PRO A 405 -5.23 -2.21 7.85
CA PRO A 405 -5.60 -3.43 7.12
C PRO A 405 -4.73 -3.70 5.89
N ALA A 406 -4.39 -2.67 5.12
CA ALA A 406 -3.59 -2.82 3.90
C ALA A 406 -2.17 -3.38 4.18
N LYS A 407 -1.59 -3.09 5.33
CA LYS A 407 -0.25 -3.60 5.71
C LYS A 407 -0.23 -5.07 6.09
N LEU A 408 -1.38 -5.68 6.36
CA LEU A 408 -1.45 -7.12 6.61
C LEU A 408 -1.07 -7.94 5.38
N ASP A 409 -1.20 -7.37 4.18
CA ASP A 409 -0.83 -8.02 2.93
C ASP A 409 0.64 -8.50 2.94
N GLU A 410 1.54 -7.73 3.56
CA GLU A 410 2.95 -8.09 3.74
C GLU A 410 3.15 -9.40 4.54
N LEU A 411 2.21 -9.75 5.40
CA LEU A 411 2.29 -10.90 6.32
C LEU A 411 1.66 -12.18 5.78
N LEU A 412 0.91 -12.09 4.69
CA LEU A 412 0.11 -13.19 4.16
C LEU A 412 0.84 -14.01 3.09
N HIS A 413 2.00 -13.54 2.66
CA HIS A 413 2.78 -14.14 1.58
C HIS A 413 4.16 -14.58 2.08
N PRO A 414 4.79 -15.60 1.45
CA PRO A 414 6.17 -15.94 1.72
C PRO A 414 7.10 -14.73 1.55
N VAL A 415 8.13 -14.65 2.36
CA VAL A 415 9.14 -13.58 2.31
C VAL A 415 10.53 -14.17 2.13
N PHE A 416 11.47 -13.39 1.61
CA PHE A 416 12.86 -13.84 1.53
C PHE A 416 13.54 -13.81 2.90
N ASP A 417 14.44 -14.79 3.12
CA ASP A 417 15.36 -14.74 4.24
C ASP A 417 16.21 -13.46 4.19
N LYS A 418 16.26 -12.75 5.31
CA LYS A 418 16.92 -11.42 5.40
C LYS A 418 18.41 -11.45 5.08
N THR A 419 19.07 -12.57 5.32
CA THR A 419 20.50 -12.73 5.03
C THR A 419 20.72 -13.11 3.57
N ALA A 420 19.89 -13.99 3.04
CA ALA A 420 19.96 -14.43 1.66
C ALA A 420 19.74 -13.29 0.67
N ILE A 421 18.76 -12.42 0.93
CA ILE A 421 18.41 -11.31 0.02
C ILE A 421 19.52 -10.24 -0.05
N LYS A 422 20.27 -10.01 1.02
CA LYS A 422 21.38 -9.03 1.04
C LYS A 422 22.50 -9.35 0.06
N ASN A 423 22.67 -10.64 -0.25
CA ASN A 423 23.70 -11.12 -1.15
C ASN A 423 23.15 -11.41 -2.56
N ALA A 424 21.85 -11.24 -2.76
CA ALA A 424 21.18 -11.52 -4.02
C ALA A 424 21.42 -10.40 -5.04
N LYS A 425 21.60 -10.77 -6.31
CA LYS A 425 21.89 -9.83 -7.39
C LYS A 425 20.63 -9.49 -8.17
N VAL A 426 20.20 -8.24 -8.11
CA VAL A 426 19.07 -7.73 -8.91
C VAL A 426 19.47 -7.67 -10.38
N ILE A 427 18.64 -8.24 -11.25
CA ILE A 427 18.86 -8.26 -12.70
C ILE A 427 17.88 -7.35 -13.46
N VAL A 428 16.68 -7.14 -12.94
CA VAL A 428 15.66 -6.23 -13.49
C VAL A 428 14.66 -5.85 -12.42
N LYS A 429 13.93 -4.77 -12.66
CA LYS A 429 12.81 -4.32 -11.82
C LYS A 429 11.57 -4.09 -12.66
N GLY A 430 10.45 -4.64 -12.20
CA GLY A 430 9.12 -4.41 -12.76
C GLY A 430 8.18 -3.80 -11.73
N LEU A 431 6.88 -3.87 -11.98
CA LEU A 431 5.83 -3.44 -11.06
C LEU A 431 5.58 -4.53 -10.01
N PRO A 432 5.43 -4.16 -8.72
CA PRO A 432 5.07 -5.08 -7.64
C PRO A 432 3.59 -5.48 -7.75
N ALA A 433 3.27 -6.38 -8.69
CA ALA A 433 1.91 -6.68 -9.10
C ALA A 433 1.14 -7.56 -8.12
N SER A 434 1.83 -8.49 -7.45
CA SER A 434 1.26 -9.28 -6.35
C SER A 434 2.37 -9.62 -5.35
N PRO A 435 2.16 -9.37 -4.05
CA PRO A 435 3.21 -9.47 -3.04
C PRO A 435 3.70 -10.90 -2.83
N GLY A 436 4.83 -11.03 -2.11
CA GLY A 436 5.45 -12.27 -1.75
C GLY A 436 6.82 -12.48 -2.39
N ALA A 437 7.46 -13.56 -1.98
CA ALA A 437 8.73 -14.04 -2.50
C ALA A 437 8.54 -15.37 -3.22
N ALA A 438 9.08 -15.49 -4.41
CA ALA A 438 9.06 -16.75 -5.16
C ALA A 438 10.45 -17.05 -5.73
N THR A 439 10.82 -18.32 -5.75
CA THR A 439 12.05 -18.80 -6.37
C THR A 439 11.77 -20.08 -7.12
N GLY A 440 12.36 -20.26 -8.28
CA GLY A 440 12.18 -21.45 -9.10
C GLY A 440 12.93 -21.41 -10.43
N PRO A 441 12.98 -22.53 -11.14
CA PRO A 441 13.48 -22.59 -12.51
C PRO A 441 12.55 -21.84 -13.46
N VAL A 442 13.12 -21.17 -14.44
CA VAL A 442 12.38 -20.43 -15.48
C VAL A 442 11.68 -21.39 -16.43
N VAL A 443 10.41 -21.13 -16.71
CA VAL A 443 9.66 -21.77 -17.79
C VAL A 443 8.90 -20.70 -18.61
N PHE A 444 8.63 -20.99 -19.87
CA PHE A 444 8.03 -20.01 -20.80
C PHE A 444 6.58 -20.33 -21.18
N PHE A 445 6.12 -21.55 -20.94
CA PHE A 445 4.75 -21.96 -21.25
C PHE A 445 4.07 -22.58 -20.04
N ALA A 446 2.75 -22.49 -20.01
CA ALA A 446 1.94 -22.99 -18.90
C ALA A 446 2.14 -24.52 -18.70
N GLU A 447 2.20 -25.26 -19.77
CA GLU A 447 2.39 -26.72 -19.77
C GLU A 447 3.77 -27.12 -19.23
N ASP A 448 4.78 -26.30 -19.42
CA ASP A 448 6.12 -26.54 -18.87
C ASP A 448 6.12 -26.39 -17.35
N ALA A 449 5.33 -25.45 -16.79
CA ALA A 449 5.19 -25.29 -15.33
C ALA A 449 4.57 -26.54 -14.69
N GLU A 450 3.51 -27.09 -15.31
CA GLU A 450 2.89 -28.35 -14.87
C GLU A 450 3.88 -29.52 -14.94
N LYS A 451 4.60 -29.62 -16.04
CA LYS A 451 5.57 -30.69 -16.28
C LYS A 451 6.70 -30.65 -15.24
N VAL A 452 7.29 -29.49 -14.99
CA VAL A 452 8.34 -29.32 -13.97
C VAL A 452 7.82 -29.72 -12.59
N LEU A 453 6.62 -29.31 -12.23
CA LEU A 453 6.02 -29.67 -10.94
C LEU A 453 5.79 -31.20 -10.84
N ALA A 454 5.27 -31.82 -11.90
CA ALA A 454 4.98 -33.25 -11.92
C ALA A 454 6.25 -34.12 -11.88
N GLU A 455 7.30 -33.73 -12.61
CA GLU A 455 8.55 -34.47 -12.72
C GLU A 455 9.51 -34.28 -11.54
N THR A 456 9.56 -33.06 -10.98
CA THR A 456 10.56 -32.69 -9.97
C THR A 456 10.00 -32.39 -8.59
N GLY A 457 8.69 -32.19 -8.47
CA GLY A 457 8.04 -31.69 -7.27
C GLY A 457 8.35 -30.22 -6.97
N GLN A 458 9.10 -29.53 -7.82
CA GLN A 458 9.48 -28.12 -7.66
C GLN A 458 8.56 -27.23 -8.51
N LYS A 459 8.23 -26.07 -7.96
CA LYS A 459 7.45 -25.06 -8.69
C LYS A 459 8.37 -24.15 -9.49
N ALA A 460 8.02 -23.89 -10.74
CA ALA A 460 8.75 -23.01 -11.64
C ALA A 460 8.33 -21.54 -11.54
N ILE A 461 9.13 -20.64 -12.09
CA ILE A 461 8.73 -19.26 -12.39
C ILE A 461 8.25 -19.21 -13.82
N LEU A 462 6.98 -18.87 -14.02
CA LEU A 462 6.39 -18.70 -15.34
C LEU A 462 6.74 -17.31 -15.89
N VAL A 463 7.47 -17.27 -17.01
CA VAL A 463 7.92 -16.02 -17.63
C VAL A 463 7.23 -15.85 -18.98
N ARG A 464 6.48 -14.75 -19.12
CA ARG A 464 5.72 -14.44 -20.33
C ARG A 464 5.98 -13.01 -20.80
N ILE A 465 5.73 -12.72 -22.07
CA ILE A 465 5.60 -11.33 -22.53
C ILE A 465 4.37 -10.72 -21.86
N GLU A 466 3.25 -11.42 -21.92
CA GLU A 466 1.99 -11.15 -21.21
C GLU A 466 1.25 -12.49 -21.01
N THR A 467 0.40 -12.61 -19.99
CA THR A 467 -0.39 -13.82 -19.77
C THR A 467 -1.79 -13.70 -20.37
N SER A 468 -2.34 -14.84 -20.75
CA SER A 468 -3.72 -14.98 -21.22
C SER A 468 -4.53 -15.90 -20.30
N PRO A 469 -5.85 -15.99 -20.42
CA PRO A 469 -6.66 -16.96 -19.68
C PRO A 469 -6.22 -18.43 -19.85
N GLU A 470 -5.62 -18.76 -20.99
CA GLU A 470 -5.09 -20.10 -21.26
C GLU A 470 -3.90 -20.46 -20.37
N ASP A 471 -3.18 -19.47 -19.86
CA ASP A 471 -2.05 -19.66 -18.94
C ASP A 471 -2.48 -19.98 -17.49
N LEU A 472 -3.79 -19.97 -17.18
CA LEU A 472 -4.33 -20.03 -15.82
C LEU A 472 -3.81 -21.23 -15.03
N LYS A 473 -3.76 -22.42 -15.65
CA LYS A 473 -3.31 -23.63 -14.99
C LYS A 473 -1.82 -23.60 -14.68
N GLY A 474 -1.00 -23.17 -15.64
CA GLY A 474 0.44 -22.96 -15.41
C GLY A 474 0.73 -21.89 -14.38
N MET A 475 -0.08 -20.85 -14.29
CA MET A 475 0.01 -19.83 -13.23
C MET A 475 -0.30 -20.42 -11.85
N LEU A 476 -1.26 -21.37 -11.75
CA LEU A 476 -1.57 -22.08 -10.51
C LEU A 476 -0.41 -22.97 -10.04
N ASP A 477 0.24 -23.66 -10.97
CA ASP A 477 1.33 -24.59 -10.68
C ASP A 477 2.68 -23.89 -10.49
N ALA A 478 2.84 -22.67 -10.98
CA ALA A 478 4.03 -21.85 -10.80
C ALA A 478 4.24 -21.38 -9.34
N ALA A 479 5.47 -21.14 -8.95
CA ALA A 479 5.84 -20.46 -7.71
C ALA A 479 5.55 -18.97 -7.80
N GLY A 480 5.80 -18.37 -8.97
CA GLY A 480 5.57 -16.97 -9.24
C GLY A 480 5.48 -16.68 -10.73
N ILE A 481 5.01 -15.48 -11.08
CA ILE A 481 4.79 -15.03 -12.44
C ILE A 481 5.61 -13.78 -12.71
N LEU A 482 6.30 -13.76 -13.85
CA LEU A 482 7.07 -12.62 -14.35
C LEU A 482 6.59 -12.26 -15.77
N THR A 483 6.21 -10.99 -15.99
CA THR A 483 5.83 -10.55 -17.32
C THR A 483 6.64 -9.33 -17.79
N ALA A 484 6.98 -9.31 -19.08
CA ALA A 484 7.64 -8.16 -19.71
C ALA A 484 6.66 -6.99 -19.89
N ARG A 485 5.39 -7.27 -20.15
CA ARG A 485 4.33 -6.28 -20.32
C ARG A 485 3.24 -6.45 -19.28
N GLY A 486 2.41 -5.42 -19.14
CA GLY A 486 1.26 -5.42 -18.24
C GLY A 486 1.43 -4.46 -17.06
N GLY A 487 0.31 -3.84 -16.66
CA GLY A 487 0.21 -2.97 -15.50
C GLY A 487 -0.31 -3.72 -14.27
N MET A 488 -0.63 -2.97 -13.21
CA MET A 488 -1.21 -3.49 -11.97
C MET A 488 -2.61 -4.11 -12.15
N THR A 489 -3.28 -3.82 -13.26
CA THR A 489 -4.61 -4.33 -13.64
C THR A 489 -4.57 -5.38 -14.76
N SER A 490 -3.36 -5.78 -15.22
CA SER A 490 -3.21 -6.82 -16.25
C SER A 490 -3.74 -8.17 -15.77
N HIS A 491 -4.02 -9.05 -16.70
CA HIS A 491 -4.45 -10.42 -16.42
C HIS A 491 -3.48 -11.12 -15.45
N ALA A 492 -2.16 -11.04 -15.69
CA ALA A 492 -1.15 -11.59 -14.81
C ALA A 492 -1.27 -11.07 -13.36
N ALA A 493 -1.40 -9.75 -13.19
CA ALA A 493 -1.48 -9.10 -11.90
C ALA A 493 -2.75 -9.48 -11.11
N VAL A 494 -3.90 -9.46 -11.78
CA VAL A 494 -5.22 -9.73 -11.17
C VAL A 494 -5.33 -11.19 -10.77
N VAL A 495 -4.99 -12.09 -11.69
CA VAL A 495 -5.07 -13.54 -11.44
C VAL A 495 -4.05 -13.97 -10.37
N ALA A 496 -2.80 -13.49 -10.44
CA ALA A 496 -1.79 -13.80 -9.43
C ALA A 496 -2.23 -13.37 -8.02
N ARG A 497 -2.81 -12.16 -7.88
CA ARG A 497 -3.39 -11.70 -6.61
C ARG A 497 -4.53 -12.59 -6.13
N GLY A 498 -5.42 -12.97 -7.02
CA GLY A 498 -6.51 -13.88 -6.72
C GLY A 498 -6.03 -15.24 -6.20
N MET A 499 -4.92 -15.73 -6.72
CA MET A 499 -4.29 -17.01 -6.36
C MET A 499 -3.30 -16.90 -5.19
N GLY A 500 -3.01 -15.70 -4.69
CA GLY A 500 -1.95 -15.48 -3.69
C GLY A 500 -0.54 -15.81 -4.20
N LYS A 501 -0.29 -15.63 -5.50
CA LYS A 501 1.01 -15.90 -6.14
C LYS A 501 1.83 -14.63 -6.27
N CYS A 502 3.12 -14.73 -5.98
CA CYS A 502 4.06 -13.66 -6.26
C CYS A 502 4.04 -13.28 -7.74
N CYS A 503 3.92 -11.99 -8.04
CA CYS A 503 3.93 -11.51 -9.43
C CYS A 503 4.71 -10.21 -9.57
N VAL A 504 5.62 -10.21 -10.52
CA VAL A 504 6.29 -9.01 -11.03
C VAL A 504 5.83 -8.80 -12.47
N SER A 505 5.19 -7.67 -12.75
CA SER A 505 4.60 -7.36 -14.04
C SER A 505 5.28 -6.16 -14.70
N GLY A 506 5.23 -6.07 -16.03
CA GLY A 506 5.73 -4.90 -16.73
C GLY A 506 7.24 -4.66 -16.63
N ALA A 507 8.04 -5.72 -16.50
CA ALA A 507 9.49 -5.65 -16.53
C ALA A 507 9.98 -5.47 -17.98
N GLY A 508 9.80 -4.28 -18.53
CA GLY A 508 9.96 -3.98 -19.98
C GLY A 508 11.38 -4.15 -20.54
N GLU A 509 12.38 -4.28 -19.67
CA GLU A 509 13.77 -4.55 -20.08
C GLU A 509 14.01 -6.04 -20.44
N LEU A 510 13.04 -6.93 -20.14
CA LEU A 510 13.12 -8.34 -20.49
C LEU A 510 12.92 -8.53 -22.00
N ASN A 511 13.92 -9.08 -22.66
CA ASN A 511 13.81 -9.52 -24.03
C ASN A 511 13.65 -11.04 -24.05
N ILE A 512 12.39 -11.48 -24.21
CA ILE A 512 11.99 -12.89 -24.17
C ILE A 512 11.93 -13.44 -25.58
N ASP A 513 12.69 -14.50 -25.83
CA ASP A 513 12.65 -15.27 -27.09
C ASP A 513 12.12 -16.68 -26.83
N TYR A 514 10.87 -16.90 -27.25
CA TYR A 514 10.20 -18.20 -27.08
C TYR A 514 10.80 -19.31 -27.96
N LYS A 515 11.44 -18.97 -29.10
CA LYS A 515 12.04 -19.98 -29.99
C LYS A 515 13.31 -20.57 -29.39
N THR A 516 14.14 -19.71 -28.83
CA THR A 516 15.39 -20.13 -28.18
C THR A 516 15.19 -20.44 -26.70
N ARG A 517 13.99 -20.16 -26.13
CA ARG A 517 13.67 -20.29 -24.73
C ARG A 517 14.68 -19.58 -23.83
N THR A 518 14.91 -18.30 -24.12
CA THR A 518 15.88 -17.47 -23.41
C THR A 518 15.33 -16.10 -23.06
N ILE A 519 15.86 -15.51 -22.00
CA ILE A 519 15.64 -14.12 -21.61
C ILE A 519 16.98 -13.40 -21.67
N LYS A 520 17.02 -12.24 -22.34
CA LYS A 520 18.17 -11.35 -22.29
C LYS A 520 17.79 -10.07 -21.54
N VAL A 521 18.55 -9.71 -20.52
CA VAL A 521 18.30 -8.54 -19.68
C VAL A 521 19.58 -8.04 -19.04
N ASN A 522 19.89 -6.77 -19.18
CA ASN A 522 21.01 -6.07 -18.53
C ASN A 522 22.35 -6.84 -18.57
N GLY A 523 22.68 -7.44 -19.72
CA GLY A 523 23.91 -8.22 -19.94
C GLY A 523 23.86 -9.66 -19.44
N TYR A 524 22.74 -10.12 -18.91
CA TYR A 524 22.49 -11.51 -18.53
C TYR A 524 21.72 -12.23 -19.64
N GLU A 525 22.06 -13.50 -19.84
CA GLU A 525 21.29 -14.45 -20.64
C GLU A 525 20.83 -15.59 -19.71
N ILE A 526 19.50 -15.74 -19.57
CA ILE A 526 18.85 -16.72 -18.70
C ILE A 526 18.12 -17.70 -19.60
N LYS A 527 18.38 -18.99 -19.44
CA LYS A 527 17.79 -20.07 -20.22
C LYS A 527 16.67 -20.75 -19.43
N GLU A 528 15.83 -21.48 -20.13
CA GLU A 528 14.87 -22.37 -19.50
C GLU A 528 15.56 -23.31 -18.52
N GLY A 529 15.01 -23.44 -17.33
CA GLY A 529 15.57 -24.22 -16.24
C GLY A 529 16.59 -23.48 -15.34
N ASP A 530 17.09 -22.30 -15.75
CA ASP A 530 17.90 -21.46 -14.87
C ASP A 530 17.03 -20.89 -13.75
N TRP A 531 17.62 -20.72 -12.57
CA TRP A 531 16.89 -20.22 -11.42
C TRP A 531 16.88 -18.71 -11.34
N ILE A 532 15.70 -18.18 -11.05
CA ILE A 532 15.51 -16.78 -10.68
C ILE A 532 14.60 -16.67 -9.45
N SER A 533 14.64 -15.53 -8.81
CA SER A 533 13.79 -15.23 -7.66
C SER A 533 13.07 -13.90 -7.86
N LEU A 534 11.80 -13.84 -7.48
CA LEU A 534 10.91 -12.69 -7.63
C LEU A 534 10.55 -12.12 -6.27
N ASN A 535 10.68 -10.80 -6.11
CA ASN A 535 10.11 -10.06 -4.98
C ASN A 535 8.88 -9.30 -5.46
N GLY A 536 7.72 -9.88 -5.27
CA GLY A 536 6.45 -9.28 -5.67
C GLY A 536 6.06 -8.02 -4.87
N SER A 537 6.70 -7.77 -3.72
CA SER A 537 6.48 -6.59 -2.89
C SER A 537 7.31 -5.38 -3.34
N THR A 538 8.49 -5.60 -3.93
CA THR A 538 9.39 -4.53 -4.41
C THR A 538 9.47 -4.43 -5.93
N GLY A 539 9.01 -5.47 -6.65
CA GLY A 539 9.13 -5.60 -8.09
C GLY A 539 10.52 -6.03 -8.58
N GLU A 540 11.41 -6.43 -7.68
CA GLU A 540 12.78 -6.83 -8.00
C GLU A 540 12.86 -8.30 -8.42
N VAL A 541 13.70 -8.57 -9.42
CA VAL A 541 14.01 -9.92 -9.90
C VAL A 541 15.47 -10.20 -9.65
N TYR A 542 15.79 -11.31 -9.03
CA TYR A 542 17.14 -11.70 -8.64
C TYR A 542 17.62 -12.89 -9.45
N LEU A 543 18.91 -12.90 -9.75
CA LEU A 543 19.58 -14.05 -10.37
C LEU A 543 19.77 -15.16 -9.33
N GLY A 544 19.40 -16.38 -9.71
CA GLY A 544 19.59 -17.57 -8.89
C GLY A 544 18.51 -17.77 -7.83
N GLN A 545 18.75 -18.75 -6.97
CA GLN A 545 17.86 -19.16 -5.90
C GLN A 545 18.10 -18.36 -4.64
N VAL A 546 17.11 -17.63 -4.17
CA VAL A 546 17.11 -16.93 -2.88
C VAL A 546 16.16 -17.67 -1.93
N ALA A 547 16.65 -18.00 -0.73
CA ALA A 547 15.87 -18.74 0.26
C ALA A 547 14.65 -17.92 0.72
N THR A 548 13.50 -18.61 0.85
CA THR A 548 12.22 -18.02 1.29
C THR A 548 11.77 -18.64 2.63
N GLN A 549 10.93 -17.91 3.36
CA GLN A 549 10.26 -18.34 4.57
C GLN A 549 8.74 -18.18 4.39
N ASP A 550 7.97 -19.17 4.83
CA ASP A 550 6.51 -19.08 4.79
C ASP A 550 5.98 -18.06 5.78
N ALA A 551 4.78 -17.54 5.49
CA ALA A 551 4.07 -16.62 6.37
C ALA A 551 3.66 -17.31 7.69
N ASP A 552 4.00 -16.73 8.84
CA ASP A 552 3.52 -17.17 10.15
C ASP A 552 2.23 -16.42 10.52
N LEU A 553 1.11 -17.13 10.48
CA LEU A 553 -0.23 -16.61 10.80
C LEU A 553 -0.67 -16.96 12.23
N SER A 554 0.22 -17.51 13.05
CA SER A 554 0.01 -17.82 14.47
C SER A 554 0.36 -16.61 15.37
N GLY A 555 0.36 -16.83 16.66
CA GLY A 555 0.84 -15.85 17.65
C GLY A 555 0.08 -14.51 17.60
N ASP A 556 0.81 -13.42 17.47
CA ASP A 556 0.25 -12.05 17.51
C ASP A 556 -0.73 -11.77 16.38
N PHE A 557 -0.48 -12.32 15.18
CA PHE A 557 -1.41 -12.21 14.05
C PHE A 557 -2.74 -12.92 14.34
N GLY A 558 -2.69 -14.14 14.89
CA GLY A 558 -3.88 -14.89 15.29
C GLY A 558 -4.71 -14.14 16.32
N GLN A 559 -4.08 -13.57 17.35
CA GLN A 559 -4.75 -12.75 18.36
C GLN A 559 -5.41 -11.51 17.77
N LEU A 560 -4.75 -10.82 16.85
CA LEU A 560 -5.33 -9.68 16.13
C LEU A 560 -6.58 -10.10 15.36
N MET A 561 -6.55 -11.25 14.68
CA MET A 561 -7.70 -11.76 13.93
C MET A 561 -8.86 -12.18 14.83
N GLU A 562 -8.60 -12.71 16.00
CA GLU A 562 -9.64 -12.99 17.02
C GLU A 562 -10.31 -11.70 17.51
N LEU A 563 -9.51 -10.68 17.81
CA LEU A 563 -10.04 -9.36 18.18
C LEU A 563 -10.83 -8.70 17.05
N ALA A 564 -10.35 -8.77 15.80
CA ALA A 564 -11.09 -8.29 14.65
C ALA A 564 -12.45 -9.00 14.52
N GLY A 565 -12.49 -10.33 14.68
CA GLY A 565 -13.73 -11.11 14.69
C GLY A 565 -14.70 -10.75 15.81
N LYS A 566 -14.17 -10.35 16.99
CA LYS A 566 -14.97 -9.91 18.15
C LYS A 566 -15.72 -8.60 17.88
N TYR A 567 -15.10 -7.67 17.14
CA TYR A 567 -15.65 -6.33 16.92
C TYR A 567 -16.35 -6.16 15.58
N ALA A 568 -16.04 -6.99 14.57
CA ALA A 568 -16.72 -6.93 13.30
C ALA A 568 -18.17 -7.40 13.40
N THR A 569 -19.09 -6.64 12.84
CA THR A 569 -20.52 -7.00 12.73
C THR A 569 -20.85 -7.61 11.36
N MET A 570 -20.16 -7.16 10.33
CA MET A 570 -20.29 -7.67 8.95
C MET A 570 -19.40 -8.91 8.78
N LYS A 571 -19.95 -9.95 8.15
CA LYS A 571 -19.24 -11.20 7.89
C LYS A 571 -18.28 -11.07 6.72
N VAL A 572 -17.21 -11.87 6.70
CA VAL A 572 -16.28 -11.95 5.59
C VAL A 572 -16.29 -13.36 5.02
N ARG A 573 -16.66 -13.44 3.73
CA ARG A 573 -16.64 -14.66 2.92
C ARG A 573 -15.49 -14.61 1.93
N ALA A 574 -15.24 -15.73 1.25
CA ALA A 574 -14.24 -15.79 0.20
C ALA A 574 -14.83 -16.13 -1.17
N ASN A 575 -14.14 -15.66 -2.21
CA ASN A 575 -14.31 -16.12 -3.58
C ASN A 575 -13.39 -17.34 -3.76
N ALA A 576 -13.98 -18.52 -3.95
CA ALA A 576 -13.23 -19.77 -4.07
C ALA A 576 -13.93 -20.72 -5.02
N ASP A 577 -13.20 -21.18 -6.02
CA ASP A 577 -13.72 -21.99 -7.11
C ASP A 577 -13.28 -23.46 -7.00
N THR A 578 -12.28 -23.74 -6.14
CA THR A 578 -11.76 -25.08 -5.89
C THR A 578 -11.81 -25.46 -4.40
N PRO A 579 -11.85 -26.75 -4.05
CA PRO A 579 -11.77 -27.20 -2.66
C PRO A 579 -10.51 -26.73 -1.93
N ARG A 580 -9.42 -26.58 -2.64
CA ARG A 580 -8.15 -26.06 -2.12
C ARG A 580 -8.25 -24.60 -1.70
N ASP A 581 -8.81 -23.77 -2.57
CA ASP A 581 -9.00 -22.35 -2.28
C ASP A 581 -9.99 -22.15 -1.13
N ALA A 582 -11.04 -22.97 -1.07
CA ALA A 582 -11.99 -22.98 0.02
C ALA A 582 -11.34 -23.34 1.36
N ALA A 583 -10.46 -24.35 1.37
CA ALA A 583 -9.72 -24.75 2.57
C ALA A 583 -8.75 -23.64 3.02
N GLN A 584 -8.08 -22.98 2.09
CA GLN A 584 -7.22 -21.83 2.38
C GLN A 584 -8.03 -20.66 2.95
N ALA A 585 -9.17 -20.36 2.35
CA ALA A 585 -10.08 -19.30 2.83
C ALA A 585 -10.58 -19.61 4.25
N PHE A 586 -10.95 -20.88 4.52
CA PHE A 586 -11.35 -21.30 5.85
C PHE A 586 -10.22 -21.13 6.88
N ALA A 587 -8.99 -21.48 6.51
CA ALA A 587 -7.80 -21.29 7.37
C ALA A 587 -7.54 -19.81 7.68
N PHE A 588 -7.83 -18.89 6.76
CA PHE A 588 -7.77 -17.44 6.97
C PHE A 588 -8.98 -16.87 7.73
N GLY A 589 -9.92 -17.72 8.11
CA GLY A 589 -11.09 -17.35 8.90
C GLY A 589 -12.26 -16.82 8.09
N ALA A 590 -12.41 -17.23 6.84
CA ALA A 590 -13.59 -16.93 6.04
C ALA A 590 -14.83 -17.63 6.65
N GLU A 591 -15.94 -16.91 6.70
CA GLU A 591 -17.22 -17.35 7.28
C GLU A 591 -18.21 -17.81 6.19
N GLY A 592 -17.70 -18.31 5.08
CA GLY A 592 -18.44 -18.82 3.93
C GLY A 592 -17.73 -18.59 2.60
N ILE A 593 -18.34 -19.10 1.53
CA ILE A 593 -17.99 -18.74 0.15
C ILE A 593 -19.07 -17.79 -0.36
N GLY A 594 -18.66 -16.59 -0.77
CA GLY A 594 -19.56 -15.56 -1.32
C GLY A 594 -19.63 -15.59 -2.85
N LEU A 595 -18.69 -16.28 -3.50
CA LEU A 595 -18.70 -16.53 -4.93
C LEU A 595 -17.91 -17.78 -5.25
N CYS A 596 -18.56 -18.76 -5.86
CA CYS A 596 -17.95 -19.86 -6.59
C CYS A 596 -18.35 -19.71 -8.06
N ARG A 597 -17.34 -19.57 -8.94
CA ARG A 597 -17.52 -19.42 -10.39
C ARG A 597 -17.48 -20.80 -11.03
N THR A 598 -18.58 -21.25 -11.54
CA THR A 598 -18.69 -22.60 -12.11
C THR A 598 -17.97 -22.77 -13.44
N GLU A 599 -17.75 -21.67 -14.17
CA GLU A 599 -16.97 -21.65 -15.42
C GLU A 599 -15.52 -22.08 -15.24
N HIS A 600 -14.89 -21.74 -14.12
CA HIS A 600 -13.50 -22.12 -13.86
C HIS A 600 -13.32 -23.65 -13.73
N MET A 601 -14.38 -24.36 -13.37
CA MET A 601 -14.37 -25.81 -13.28
C MET A 601 -14.32 -26.50 -14.66
N PHE A 602 -14.61 -25.78 -15.74
CA PHE A 602 -14.74 -26.36 -17.09
C PHE A 602 -13.42 -26.43 -17.85
N PHE A 603 -12.38 -25.75 -17.43
CA PHE A 603 -11.10 -25.69 -18.17
C PHE A 603 -10.16 -26.88 -17.93
N GLU A 604 -10.43 -27.76 -17.00
CA GLU A 604 -9.54 -28.84 -16.64
C GLU A 604 -9.77 -30.13 -17.48
N GLY A 605 -8.72 -30.64 -18.12
CA GLY A 605 -8.65 -31.97 -18.74
C GLY A 605 -9.76 -32.26 -19.73
N GLU A 606 -10.47 -33.38 -19.53
CA GLU A 606 -11.55 -33.82 -20.40
C GLU A 606 -12.84 -32.98 -20.30
N ARG A 607 -12.93 -32.13 -19.29
CA ARG A 607 -14.11 -31.26 -19.06
C ARG A 607 -14.33 -30.29 -20.18
N ILE A 608 -13.25 -29.63 -20.64
CA ILE A 608 -13.33 -28.67 -21.74
C ILE A 608 -13.85 -29.30 -23.03
N LYS A 609 -13.52 -30.59 -23.29
CA LYS A 609 -14.04 -31.30 -24.46
C LYS A 609 -15.55 -31.48 -24.36
N ALA A 610 -16.07 -31.89 -23.21
CA ALA A 610 -17.51 -32.04 -23.01
C ALA A 610 -18.24 -30.69 -23.09
N VAL A 611 -17.66 -29.58 -22.61
CA VAL A 611 -18.20 -28.23 -22.79
C VAL A 611 -18.24 -27.85 -24.27
N ARG A 612 -17.16 -28.14 -25.01
CA ARG A 612 -17.09 -27.89 -26.46
C ARG A 612 -18.11 -28.74 -27.24
N GLU A 613 -18.31 -29.99 -26.86
CA GLU A 613 -19.39 -30.82 -27.44
C GLU A 613 -20.78 -30.20 -27.20
N MET A 614 -21.02 -29.66 -26.00
CA MET A 614 -22.27 -28.98 -25.67
C MET A 614 -22.49 -27.74 -26.54
N ILE A 615 -21.52 -26.86 -26.65
CA ILE A 615 -21.67 -25.59 -27.37
C ILE A 615 -21.72 -25.75 -28.88
N LEU A 616 -21.09 -26.80 -29.41
CA LEU A 616 -21.11 -27.13 -30.85
C LEU A 616 -22.27 -27.99 -31.26
N SER A 617 -23.12 -28.47 -30.32
CA SER A 617 -24.30 -29.29 -30.60
C SER A 617 -25.39 -28.50 -31.32
N ASP A 618 -26.07 -29.11 -32.29
CA ASP A 618 -27.10 -28.46 -33.07
C ASP A 618 -28.45 -28.36 -32.35
N ASP A 619 -28.71 -29.28 -31.43
CA ASP A 619 -30.01 -29.38 -30.75
C ASP A 619 -29.87 -29.62 -29.24
N GLU A 620 -31.01 -29.57 -28.55
CA GLU A 620 -31.11 -29.81 -27.11
C GLU A 620 -30.68 -31.23 -26.74
N ALA A 621 -30.97 -32.25 -27.59
CA ALA A 621 -30.62 -33.64 -27.31
C ALA A 621 -29.10 -33.83 -27.26
N GLY A 622 -28.37 -33.25 -28.21
CA GLY A 622 -26.91 -33.25 -28.23
C GLY A 622 -26.33 -32.52 -27.02
N ARG A 623 -26.84 -31.34 -26.67
CA ARG A 623 -26.42 -30.65 -25.47
C ARG A 623 -26.65 -31.44 -24.19
N ARG A 624 -27.77 -32.11 -24.03
CA ARG A 624 -28.07 -32.96 -22.87
C ARG A 624 -27.10 -34.15 -22.73
N VAL A 625 -26.65 -34.72 -23.83
CA VAL A 625 -25.62 -35.80 -23.82
C VAL A 625 -24.30 -35.24 -23.27
N ALA A 626 -23.84 -34.12 -23.76
CA ALA A 626 -22.61 -33.48 -23.27
C ALA A 626 -22.72 -33.03 -21.80
N LEU A 627 -23.82 -32.45 -21.41
CA LEU A 627 -24.13 -32.04 -20.03
C LEU A 627 -24.16 -33.25 -19.06
N GLY A 628 -24.62 -34.39 -19.53
CA GLY A 628 -24.60 -35.64 -18.79
C GLY A 628 -23.18 -36.12 -18.42
N LYS A 629 -22.18 -35.77 -19.23
CA LYS A 629 -20.76 -36.03 -18.93
C LYS A 629 -20.21 -35.05 -17.87
N LEU A 630 -20.66 -33.78 -17.88
CA LEU A 630 -20.23 -32.75 -16.95
C LEU A 630 -20.82 -32.87 -15.55
N LEU A 631 -22.06 -33.37 -15.43
CA LEU A 631 -22.78 -33.44 -14.17
C LEU A 631 -22.00 -34.14 -13.04
N PRO A 632 -21.44 -35.37 -13.21
CA PRO A 632 -20.70 -36.02 -12.13
C PRO A 632 -19.42 -35.30 -11.77
N MET A 633 -18.79 -34.58 -12.71
CA MET A 633 -17.58 -33.81 -12.47
C MET A 633 -17.87 -32.61 -11.60
N GLN A 634 -18.83 -31.75 -11.97
CA GLN A 634 -19.23 -30.61 -11.16
C GLN A 634 -19.80 -31.03 -9.79
N ARG A 635 -20.56 -32.10 -9.72
CA ARG A 635 -21.03 -32.63 -8.44
C ARG A 635 -19.87 -32.92 -7.50
N GLY A 636 -18.81 -33.55 -7.99
CA GLY A 636 -17.60 -33.81 -7.19
C GLY A 636 -16.90 -32.52 -6.70
N ASP A 637 -16.83 -31.50 -7.54
CA ASP A 637 -16.26 -30.20 -7.17
C ASP A 637 -17.07 -29.54 -6.05
N PHE A 638 -18.40 -29.52 -6.18
CA PHE A 638 -19.27 -28.93 -5.15
C PHE A 638 -19.22 -29.71 -3.83
N GLU A 639 -19.12 -31.05 -3.88
CA GLU A 639 -18.89 -31.84 -2.66
C GLU A 639 -17.60 -31.44 -1.95
N GLY A 640 -16.52 -31.22 -2.70
CA GLY A 640 -15.25 -30.75 -2.16
C GLY A 640 -15.36 -29.39 -1.48
N LEU A 641 -16.08 -28.45 -2.10
CA LEU A 641 -16.33 -27.12 -1.55
C LEU A 641 -17.14 -27.18 -0.25
N PHE A 642 -18.25 -27.91 -0.24
CA PHE A 642 -19.11 -28.05 0.95
C PHE A 642 -18.36 -28.72 2.11
N LYS A 643 -17.56 -29.74 1.84
CA LYS A 643 -16.70 -30.41 2.85
C LYS A 643 -15.65 -29.44 3.43
N ALA A 644 -15.00 -28.63 2.59
CA ALA A 644 -13.98 -27.68 3.01
C ALA A 644 -14.56 -26.59 3.92
N MET A 645 -15.80 -26.16 3.68
CA MET A 645 -16.44 -25.07 4.44
C MET A 645 -17.14 -25.52 5.72
N LYS A 646 -17.26 -26.81 5.99
CA LYS A 646 -17.68 -27.36 7.31
C LYS A 646 -18.94 -26.74 7.89
N GLY A 647 -19.97 -26.53 7.08
CA GLY A 647 -21.26 -25.96 7.52
C GLY A 647 -21.43 -24.47 7.34
N TYR A 648 -20.39 -23.76 6.92
CA TYR A 648 -20.54 -22.37 6.48
C TYR A 648 -21.28 -22.26 5.13
N PRO A 649 -21.99 -21.15 4.87
CA PRO A 649 -22.74 -20.96 3.63
C PRO A 649 -21.81 -20.91 2.41
N VAL A 650 -22.27 -21.51 1.30
CA VAL A 650 -21.56 -21.54 0.01
C VAL A 650 -22.50 -21.02 -1.07
N ILE A 651 -22.14 -19.90 -1.70
CA ILE A 651 -22.83 -19.37 -2.88
C ILE A 651 -22.17 -19.97 -4.12
N VAL A 652 -22.97 -20.68 -4.91
CA VAL A 652 -22.59 -21.19 -6.23
C VAL A 652 -23.26 -20.33 -7.30
N ARG A 653 -22.48 -19.66 -8.12
CA ARG A 653 -22.97 -18.90 -9.27
C ARG A 653 -23.15 -19.85 -10.46
N LEU A 654 -24.30 -19.82 -11.09
CA LEU A 654 -24.55 -20.53 -12.34
C LEU A 654 -23.66 -19.95 -13.46
N LEU A 655 -23.55 -20.68 -14.55
CA LEU A 655 -22.71 -20.34 -15.69
C LEU A 655 -22.95 -18.90 -16.17
N ASP A 656 -21.88 -18.10 -16.22
CA ASP A 656 -21.97 -16.67 -16.54
C ASP A 656 -21.38 -16.28 -17.90
N PRO A 657 -20.16 -16.73 -18.31
CA PRO A 657 -19.56 -16.30 -19.57
C PRO A 657 -20.34 -16.72 -20.81
N PRO A 658 -20.21 -16.00 -21.92
CA PRO A 658 -20.75 -16.42 -23.20
C PRO A 658 -20.03 -17.67 -23.71
N LEU A 659 -20.74 -18.50 -24.49
CA LEU A 659 -20.25 -19.81 -24.91
C LEU A 659 -18.98 -19.75 -25.76
N HIS A 660 -18.75 -18.68 -26.51
CA HIS A 660 -17.55 -18.56 -27.35
C HIS A 660 -16.22 -18.54 -26.55
N GLU A 661 -16.25 -18.19 -25.25
CA GLU A 661 -15.05 -18.24 -24.39
C GLU A 661 -14.52 -19.68 -24.20
N PHE A 662 -15.38 -20.68 -24.35
CA PHE A 662 -14.99 -22.09 -24.27
C PHE A 662 -14.74 -22.71 -25.66
N ALA A 663 -14.98 -21.97 -26.75
CA ALA A 663 -14.86 -22.48 -28.09
C ALA A 663 -13.41 -22.88 -28.43
N PRO A 664 -13.22 -23.89 -29.30
CA PRO A 664 -11.90 -24.24 -29.78
C PRO A 664 -11.35 -23.12 -30.69
N ASN A 665 -10.35 -22.37 -30.20
CA ASN A 665 -9.84 -21.17 -30.89
C ASN A 665 -8.63 -21.47 -31.81
N THR A 666 -7.97 -22.62 -31.67
CA THR A 666 -6.86 -23.01 -32.51
C THR A 666 -7.27 -24.06 -33.55
N GLU A 667 -6.61 -24.07 -34.71
CA GLU A 667 -6.85 -25.07 -35.76
C GLU A 667 -6.72 -26.49 -35.23
N LYS A 668 -5.76 -26.74 -34.34
CA LYS A 668 -5.55 -28.04 -33.71
C LYS A 668 -6.76 -28.47 -32.89
N GLU A 669 -7.26 -27.60 -32.03
CA GLU A 669 -8.44 -27.89 -31.20
C GLU A 669 -9.72 -28.07 -32.03
N GLN A 670 -9.86 -27.26 -33.09
CA GLN A 670 -11.00 -27.40 -34.01
C GLN A 670 -10.99 -28.73 -34.77
N ARG A 671 -9.82 -29.19 -35.23
CA ARG A 671 -9.67 -30.51 -35.85
C ARG A 671 -9.93 -31.64 -34.85
N GLU A 672 -9.44 -31.51 -33.64
CA GLU A 672 -9.70 -32.50 -32.57
C GLU A 672 -11.21 -32.58 -32.25
N MET A 673 -11.90 -31.47 -32.18
CA MET A 673 -13.35 -31.44 -31.98
C MET A 673 -14.13 -32.00 -33.17
N ALA A 674 -13.67 -31.78 -34.40
CA ALA A 674 -14.26 -32.37 -35.59
C ALA A 674 -14.23 -33.92 -35.54
N GLU A 675 -13.09 -34.47 -35.12
CA GLU A 675 -12.96 -35.94 -34.90
C GLU A 675 -13.88 -36.43 -33.78
N VAL A 676 -13.88 -35.76 -32.64
CA VAL A 676 -14.72 -36.15 -31.46
C VAL A 676 -16.20 -36.15 -31.80
N MET A 677 -16.65 -35.14 -32.54
CA MET A 677 -18.06 -34.96 -32.88
C MET A 677 -18.46 -35.71 -34.18
N GLY A 678 -17.51 -36.19 -34.98
CA GLY A 678 -17.80 -36.84 -36.26
C GLY A 678 -18.35 -35.91 -37.34
N ILE A 679 -17.98 -34.62 -37.30
CA ILE A 679 -18.37 -33.58 -38.28
C ILE A 679 -17.11 -33.05 -39.01
N SER A 680 -17.32 -32.28 -40.10
CA SER A 680 -16.19 -31.71 -40.83
C SER A 680 -15.50 -30.57 -40.07
N TYR A 681 -14.21 -30.32 -40.37
CA TYR A 681 -13.47 -29.18 -39.81
C TYR A 681 -14.15 -27.86 -40.18
N GLU A 682 -14.63 -27.73 -41.40
CA GLU A 682 -15.31 -26.54 -41.91
C GLU A 682 -16.61 -26.24 -41.12
N GLU A 683 -17.35 -27.28 -40.73
CA GLU A 683 -18.52 -27.15 -39.88
C GLU A 683 -18.16 -26.67 -38.48
N VAL A 684 -17.05 -27.15 -37.89
CA VAL A 684 -16.57 -26.65 -36.59
C VAL A 684 -16.19 -25.19 -36.69
N VAL A 685 -15.44 -24.78 -37.68
CA VAL A 685 -15.05 -23.39 -37.92
C VAL A 685 -16.28 -22.49 -38.04
N ALA A 686 -17.25 -22.90 -38.89
CA ALA A 686 -18.48 -22.11 -39.08
C ALA A 686 -19.30 -21.94 -37.76
N LYS A 687 -19.37 -22.98 -36.93
CA LYS A 687 -20.05 -22.91 -35.62
C LYS A 687 -19.31 -22.02 -34.64
N VAL A 688 -17.97 -22.06 -34.60
CA VAL A 688 -17.15 -21.17 -33.77
C VAL A 688 -17.32 -19.72 -34.21
N GLU A 689 -17.29 -19.42 -35.49
CA GLU A 689 -17.52 -18.09 -36.05
C GLU A 689 -18.94 -17.57 -35.69
N TYR A 690 -19.96 -18.43 -35.77
CA TYR A 690 -21.33 -18.08 -35.41
C TYR A 690 -21.47 -17.74 -33.93
N LEU A 691 -20.72 -18.39 -33.04
CA LEU A 691 -20.74 -18.13 -31.61
C LEU A 691 -20.04 -16.82 -31.23
N HIS A 692 -19.18 -16.29 -32.10
CA HIS A 692 -18.38 -15.11 -31.80
C HIS A 692 -19.28 -13.87 -31.66
N GLU A 693 -19.19 -13.20 -30.52
CA GLU A 693 -19.95 -11.97 -30.21
C GLU A 693 -19.07 -10.73 -30.33
N VAL A 694 -19.62 -9.68 -30.94
CA VAL A 694 -18.94 -8.37 -31.08
C VAL A 694 -18.77 -7.67 -29.73
N ASN A 695 -19.73 -7.84 -28.83
CA ASN A 695 -19.68 -7.31 -27.47
C ASN A 695 -20.12 -8.39 -26.46
N PRO A 696 -19.19 -9.23 -26.01
CA PRO A 696 -19.50 -10.34 -25.11
C PRO A 696 -20.14 -9.92 -23.78
N MET A 697 -19.73 -8.75 -23.27
CA MET A 697 -20.24 -8.23 -22.01
C MET A 697 -21.76 -8.01 -22.01
N LEU A 698 -22.31 -7.58 -23.13
CA LEU A 698 -23.73 -7.25 -23.32
C LEU A 698 -24.49 -8.34 -24.09
N GLY A 699 -23.86 -9.45 -24.43
CA GLY A 699 -24.35 -10.47 -25.32
C GLY A 699 -25.12 -11.62 -24.65
N HIS A 700 -24.98 -12.82 -25.23
CA HIS A 700 -25.68 -14.04 -24.83
C HIS A 700 -24.90 -14.77 -23.73
N ARG A 701 -25.04 -14.31 -22.50
CA ARG A 701 -24.37 -14.82 -21.31
C ARG A 701 -25.29 -14.84 -20.09
N GLY A 702 -24.84 -15.45 -19.01
CA GLY A 702 -25.49 -15.45 -17.71
C GLY A 702 -26.93 -16.01 -17.76
N CYS A 703 -27.89 -15.36 -17.13
CA CYS A 703 -29.27 -15.83 -17.14
C CYS A 703 -29.91 -15.82 -18.52
N ARG A 704 -29.42 -15.02 -19.48
CA ARG A 704 -29.92 -15.03 -20.87
C ARG A 704 -29.61 -16.38 -21.51
N LEU A 705 -28.41 -16.91 -21.28
CA LEU A 705 -28.01 -18.24 -21.73
C LEU A 705 -28.86 -19.33 -21.05
N GLY A 706 -29.02 -19.26 -19.71
CA GLY A 706 -29.85 -20.22 -18.98
C GLY A 706 -31.35 -20.17 -19.34
N ASN A 707 -31.84 -19.02 -19.82
CA ASN A 707 -33.23 -18.88 -20.29
C ASN A 707 -33.42 -19.44 -21.71
N THR A 708 -32.39 -19.41 -22.57
CA THR A 708 -32.45 -19.96 -23.94
C THR A 708 -32.06 -21.44 -24.01
N TYR A 709 -31.20 -21.88 -23.12
CA TYR A 709 -30.74 -23.26 -22.97
C TYR A 709 -30.97 -23.73 -21.52
N PRO A 710 -32.23 -23.99 -21.11
CA PRO A 710 -32.57 -24.29 -19.71
C PRO A 710 -31.92 -25.57 -19.19
N GLU A 711 -31.56 -26.50 -20.08
CA GLU A 711 -30.87 -27.75 -19.75
C GLU A 711 -29.53 -27.52 -19.08
N ILE A 712 -28.86 -26.39 -19.32
CA ILE A 712 -27.62 -26.04 -18.63
C ILE A 712 -27.91 -25.75 -17.15
N THR A 713 -28.96 -24.96 -16.87
CA THR A 713 -29.39 -24.66 -15.50
C THR A 713 -29.89 -25.92 -14.79
N GLU A 714 -30.61 -26.80 -15.49
CA GLU A 714 -31.08 -28.06 -14.94
C GLU A 714 -29.90 -28.95 -14.49
N MET A 715 -28.86 -29.10 -15.33
CA MET A 715 -27.67 -29.84 -14.99
C MET A 715 -26.94 -29.28 -13.77
N GLN A 716 -26.69 -27.98 -13.76
CA GLN A 716 -25.96 -27.33 -12.65
C GLN A 716 -26.74 -27.40 -11.34
N ALA A 717 -28.04 -27.14 -11.37
CA ALA A 717 -28.92 -27.26 -10.19
C ALA A 717 -28.89 -28.67 -9.64
N ARG A 718 -29.00 -29.69 -10.52
CA ARG A 718 -28.94 -31.08 -10.10
C ARG A 718 -27.60 -31.46 -9.46
N ALA A 719 -26.50 -31.02 -10.07
CA ALA A 719 -25.14 -31.27 -9.53
C ALA A 719 -24.97 -30.64 -8.14
N ILE A 720 -25.44 -29.38 -7.94
CA ILE A 720 -25.35 -28.69 -6.66
C ILE A 720 -26.17 -29.39 -5.58
N ILE A 721 -27.43 -29.71 -5.85
CA ILE A 721 -28.36 -30.34 -4.88
C ILE A 721 -27.90 -31.73 -4.53
N GLU A 722 -27.50 -32.55 -5.51
CA GLU A 722 -26.96 -33.88 -5.26
C GLU A 722 -25.69 -33.86 -4.43
N ALA A 723 -24.76 -32.94 -4.74
CA ALA A 723 -23.53 -32.76 -3.97
C ALA A 723 -23.82 -32.41 -2.50
N ALA A 724 -24.72 -31.47 -2.29
CA ALA A 724 -25.10 -31.05 -0.94
C ALA A 724 -25.73 -32.19 -0.14
N MET A 725 -26.61 -33.00 -0.77
CA MET A 725 -27.19 -34.16 -0.12
C MET A 725 -26.15 -35.25 0.17
N ASN A 726 -25.18 -35.46 -0.72
CA ASN A 726 -24.10 -36.42 -0.51
C ASN A 726 -23.25 -36.01 0.71
N VAL A 727 -22.92 -34.71 0.84
CA VAL A 727 -22.15 -34.22 1.96
C VAL A 727 -22.95 -34.24 3.27
N LYS A 728 -24.24 -33.89 3.24
CA LYS A 728 -25.16 -34.03 4.38
C LYS A 728 -25.16 -35.46 4.92
N ALA A 729 -25.19 -36.45 4.04
CA ALA A 729 -25.16 -37.87 4.42
C ALA A 729 -23.87 -38.29 5.16
N THR A 730 -22.79 -37.50 5.06
CA THR A 730 -21.56 -37.69 5.85
C THR A 730 -21.60 -37.05 7.25
N GLY A 731 -22.71 -36.39 7.61
CA GLY A 731 -22.88 -35.74 8.92
C GLY A 731 -22.42 -34.29 8.96
N ILE A 732 -22.05 -33.71 7.83
CA ILE A 732 -21.67 -32.28 7.73
C ILE A 732 -22.93 -31.49 7.39
N ASP A 733 -23.21 -30.44 8.17
CA ASP A 733 -24.26 -29.45 7.81
C ASP A 733 -23.87 -28.71 6.54
N VAL A 734 -24.83 -28.47 5.65
CA VAL A 734 -24.58 -27.81 4.36
C VAL A 734 -25.59 -26.68 4.17
N LYS A 735 -25.09 -25.49 3.88
CA LYS A 735 -25.89 -24.28 3.58
C LYS A 735 -25.65 -23.86 2.14
N VAL A 736 -26.61 -24.19 1.29
CA VAL A 736 -26.54 -23.95 -0.16
C VAL A 736 -27.20 -22.67 -0.55
N GLU A 737 -26.50 -21.84 -1.29
CA GLU A 737 -27.01 -20.61 -1.89
C GLU A 737 -26.71 -20.63 -3.40
N ILE A 738 -27.77 -20.64 -4.25
CA ILE A 738 -27.61 -20.68 -5.70
C ILE A 738 -27.82 -19.26 -6.25
N MET A 739 -26.87 -18.75 -7.00
CA MET A 739 -26.87 -17.39 -7.52
C MET A 739 -27.01 -17.36 -9.03
N VAL A 740 -28.05 -16.65 -9.51
CA VAL A 740 -28.30 -16.43 -10.93
C VAL A 740 -27.59 -15.15 -11.36
N PRO A 741 -26.64 -15.20 -12.32
CA PRO A 741 -25.90 -14.02 -12.78
C PRO A 741 -26.69 -13.20 -13.80
N LEU A 742 -26.30 -11.94 -13.95
CA LEU A 742 -26.70 -11.00 -15.03
C LEU A 742 -28.20 -10.72 -15.13
N VAL A 743 -28.96 -10.86 -14.06
CA VAL A 743 -30.38 -10.58 -14.04
C VAL A 743 -30.65 -9.10 -14.22
N GLY A 744 -31.46 -8.77 -15.24
CA GLY A 744 -31.94 -7.40 -15.48
C GLY A 744 -33.44 -7.24 -15.21
N ASN A 745 -34.22 -8.34 -15.17
CA ASN A 745 -35.66 -8.35 -14.97
C ASN A 745 -36.04 -9.49 -14.02
N HIS A 746 -36.97 -9.21 -13.10
CA HIS A 746 -37.45 -10.24 -12.16
C HIS A 746 -38.07 -11.48 -12.82
N LYS A 747 -38.59 -11.37 -14.05
CA LYS A 747 -39.12 -12.51 -14.81
C LYS A 747 -37.98 -13.46 -15.24
N GLU A 748 -36.83 -12.97 -15.59
CA GLU A 748 -35.66 -13.81 -15.90
C GLU A 748 -35.28 -14.66 -14.68
N LEU A 749 -35.21 -14.03 -13.51
CA LEU A 749 -34.91 -14.73 -12.27
C LEU A 749 -36.00 -15.74 -11.89
N ARG A 750 -37.26 -15.37 -12.07
CA ARG A 750 -38.40 -16.27 -11.79
C ARG A 750 -38.34 -17.51 -12.66
N TYR A 751 -38.02 -17.36 -13.95
CA TYR A 751 -37.90 -18.48 -14.88
C TYR A 751 -36.77 -19.42 -14.43
N GLN A 752 -35.60 -18.89 -14.11
CA GLN A 752 -34.47 -19.66 -13.61
C GLN A 752 -34.78 -20.33 -12.25
N LYS A 753 -35.39 -19.62 -11.31
CA LYS A 753 -35.75 -20.21 -10.01
C LYS A 753 -36.75 -21.35 -10.17
N ASN A 754 -37.70 -21.27 -11.07
CA ASN A 754 -38.66 -22.36 -11.35
C ASN A 754 -37.92 -23.62 -11.85
N ILE A 755 -36.91 -23.48 -12.71
CA ILE A 755 -36.08 -24.59 -13.16
C ILE A 755 -35.36 -25.23 -11.98
N ILE A 756 -34.68 -24.42 -11.16
CA ILE A 756 -33.90 -24.84 -9.99
C ILE A 756 -34.82 -25.60 -9.01
N ASP A 757 -35.97 -25.01 -8.66
CA ASP A 757 -36.92 -25.60 -7.71
C ASP A 757 -37.50 -26.90 -8.24
N THR A 758 -37.78 -26.99 -9.56
CA THR A 758 -38.26 -28.23 -10.19
C THR A 758 -37.22 -29.32 -10.08
N VAL A 759 -35.98 -29.05 -10.42
CA VAL A 759 -34.89 -30.02 -10.34
C VAL A 759 -34.61 -30.44 -8.88
N ALA A 760 -34.61 -29.48 -7.95
CA ALA A 760 -34.40 -29.78 -6.53
C ALA A 760 -35.51 -30.73 -6.00
N ASN A 761 -36.76 -30.46 -6.32
CA ASN A 761 -37.89 -31.30 -5.91
C ASN A 761 -37.81 -32.70 -6.53
N GLN A 762 -37.34 -32.84 -7.76
CA GLN A 762 -37.10 -34.14 -8.38
C GLN A 762 -36.03 -34.95 -7.59
N VAL A 763 -34.88 -34.31 -7.28
CA VAL A 763 -33.81 -34.94 -6.53
C VAL A 763 -34.26 -35.30 -5.12
N PHE A 764 -35.05 -34.47 -4.45
CA PHE A 764 -35.62 -34.75 -3.13
C PHE A 764 -36.56 -35.96 -3.16
N ALA A 765 -37.40 -36.05 -4.17
CA ALA A 765 -38.28 -37.19 -4.36
C ALA A 765 -37.51 -38.51 -4.65
N GLU A 766 -36.48 -38.44 -5.50
CA GLU A 766 -35.62 -39.58 -5.83
C GLU A 766 -34.86 -40.11 -4.60
N ARG A 767 -34.44 -39.22 -3.72
CA ARG A 767 -33.63 -39.55 -2.53
C ARG A 767 -34.44 -39.73 -1.25
N ASN A 768 -35.74 -39.41 -1.27
CA ASN A 768 -36.59 -39.41 -0.09
C ASN A 768 -36.00 -38.62 1.10
N ASP A 769 -35.30 -37.52 0.82
CA ASP A 769 -34.66 -36.59 1.77
C ASP A 769 -34.64 -35.22 1.14
N LYS A 770 -34.41 -34.18 1.93
CA LYS A 770 -34.34 -32.81 1.45
C LYS A 770 -33.29 -31.97 2.20
N ILE A 771 -32.86 -30.91 1.60
CA ILE A 771 -32.03 -29.87 2.19
C ILE A 771 -32.71 -28.50 2.04
N ASP A 772 -32.35 -27.56 2.92
CA ASP A 772 -32.70 -26.18 2.73
C ASP A 772 -31.68 -25.52 1.79
N TYR A 773 -32.16 -24.70 0.87
CA TYR A 773 -31.34 -23.90 -0.03
C TYR A 773 -31.98 -22.56 -0.31
N MET A 774 -31.20 -21.60 -0.76
CA MET A 774 -31.70 -20.28 -1.18
C MET A 774 -31.38 -20.06 -2.65
N VAL A 775 -32.28 -19.35 -3.36
CA VAL A 775 -32.02 -18.85 -4.72
C VAL A 775 -32.01 -17.33 -4.69
N GLY A 776 -30.90 -16.75 -5.07
CA GLY A 776 -30.73 -15.32 -5.16
C GLY A 776 -30.11 -14.90 -6.48
N THR A 777 -29.70 -13.66 -6.56
CA THR A 777 -29.14 -13.12 -7.80
C THR A 777 -27.94 -12.23 -7.56
N MET A 778 -27.09 -12.15 -8.57
CA MET A 778 -26.07 -11.10 -8.66
C MET A 778 -26.74 -9.81 -9.14
N ILE A 779 -26.57 -8.73 -8.38
CA ILE A 779 -26.95 -7.37 -8.80
C ILE A 779 -25.72 -6.74 -9.44
N GLU A 780 -25.69 -6.76 -10.74
CA GLU A 780 -24.53 -6.29 -11.55
C GLU A 780 -24.97 -5.50 -12.80
N VAL A 781 -26.25 -5.53 -13.12
CA VAL A 781 -26.84 -4.69 -14.15
C VAL A 781 -27.50 -3.49 -13.49
N PRO A 782 -27.23 -2.23 -13.89
CA PRO A 782 -27.82 -1.04 -13.28
C PRO A 782 -29.35 -1.08 -13.21
N ARG A 783 -30.02 -1.64 -14.23
CA ARG A 783 -31.48 -1.83 -14.22
C ARG A 783 -31.93 -2.70 -13.05
N ALA A 784 -31.23 -3.76 -12.72
CA ALA A 784 -31.55 -4.62 -11.58
C ALA A 784 -31.47 -3.84 -10.25
N ALA A 785 -30.44 -3.01 -10.09
CA ALA A 785 -30.28 -2.16 -8.90
C ALA A 785 -31.46 -1.17 -8.76
N VAL A 786 -31.84 -0.51 -9.84
CA VAL A 786 -32.96 0.47 -9.83
C VAL A 786 -34.30 -0.18 -9.60
N THR A 787 -34.49 -1.43 -10.03
CA THR A 787 -35.75 -2.21 -9.88
C THR A 787 -35.62 -3.31 -8.81
N ALA A 788 -34.78 -3.14 -7.84
CA ALA A 788 -34.44 -4.15 -6.82
C ALA A 788 -35.64 -4.59 -5.98
N ASN A 789 -36.67 -3.73 -5.79
CA ASN A 789 -37.90 -4.11 -5.15
C ASN A 789 -38.63 -5.24 -5.91
N GLN A 790 -38.67 -5.21 -7.25
CA GLN A 790 -39.26 -6.27 -8.08
C GLN A 790 -38.40 -7.54 -8.07
N ILE A 791 -37.10 -7.38 -8.12
CA ILE A 791 -36.15 -8.52 -8.05
C ILE A 791 -36.29 -9.26 -6.71
N ALA A 792 -36.49 -8.52 -5.61
CA ALA A 792 -36.62 -9.09 -4.26
C ALA A 792 -37.96 -9.82 -4.03
N GLU A 793 -38.95 -9.70 -4.91
CA GLU A 793 -40.14 -10.57 -4.89
C GLU A 793 -39.74 -12.05 -5.12
N VAL A 794 -38.66 -12.27 -5.88
CA VAL A 794 -38.21 -13.60 -6.30
C VAL A 794 -36.91 -13.98 -5.57
N ALA A 795 -35.92 -13.08 -5.51
CA ALA A 795 -34.63 -13.32 -4.91
C ALA A 795 -34.69 -13.42 -3.38
N GLU A 796 -34.02 -14.40 -2.83
CA GLU A 796 -33.88 -14.63 -1.38
C GLU A 796 -32.61 -13.99 -0.82
N PHE A 797 -31.66 -13.62 -1.68
CA PHE A 797 -30.49 -12.81 -1.35
C PHE A 797 -30.01 -12.02 -2.58
N PHE A 798 -29.25 -10.93 -2.31
CA PHE A 798 -28.52 -10.16 -3.30
C PHE A 798 -27.02 -10.28 -3.08
N SER A 799 -26.25 -10.43 -4.15
CA SER A 799 -24.81 -10.30 -4.17
C SER A 799 -24.41 -9.28 -5.23
N PHE A 800 -23.75 -8.18 -4.84
CA PHE A 800 -23.34 -7.16 -5.79
C PHE A 800 -22.10 -7.60 -6.55
N GLY A 801 -22.23 -7.81 -7.85
CA GLY A 801 -21.14 -8.06 -8.80
C GLY A 801 -20.55 -6.73 -9.26
N THR A 802 -19.73 -6.10 -8.43
CA THR A 802 -19.30 -4.72 -8.63
C THR A 802 -18.34 -4.54 -9.80
N ASN A 803 -17.74 -5.58 -10.33
CA ASN A 803 -16.94 -5.48 -11.56
C ASN A 803 -17.85 -5.09 -12.75
N ASP A 804 -18.88 -5.87 -13.03
CA ASP A 804 -19.83 -5.60 -14.11
C ASP A 804 -20.71 -4.36 -13.82
N LEU A 805 -21.11 -4.17 -12.57
CA LEU A 805 -21.88 -2.98 -12.19
C LEU A 805 -21.05 -1.71 -12.43
N THR A 806 -19.76 -1.71 -12.15
CA THR A 806 -18.84 -0.59 -12.41
C THR A 806 -18.70 -0.35 -13.92
N GLN A 807 -18.46 -1.41 -14.70
CA GLN A 807 -18.35 -1.31 -16.15
C GLN A 807 -19.58 -0.66 -16.77
N MET A 808 -20.77 -1.16 -16.41
CA MET A 808 -22.02 -0.67 -17.00
C MET A 808 -22.42 0.72 -16.49
N THR A 809 -22.07 1.07 -15.26
CA THR A 809 -22.39 2.38 -14.68
C THR A 809 -21.52 3.48 -15.26
N LEU A 810 -20.22 3.23 -15.41
CA LEU A 810 -19.26 4.18 -15.97
C LEU A 810 -19.17 4.12 -17.50
N GLY A 811 -19.65 3.03 -18.14
CA GLY A 811 -19.46 2.78 -19.56
C GLY A 811 -18.00 2.47 -19.91
N PHE A 812 -17.23 1.88 -18.99
CA PHE A 812 -15.84 1.53 -19.16
C PHE A 812 -15.68 0.03 -19.38
N SER A 813 -14.88 -0.35 -20.39
CA SER A 813 -14.40 -1.73 -20.51
C SER A 813 -13.24 -1.95 -19.56
N ARG A 814 -13.31 -2.98 -18.70
CA ARG A 814 -12.22 -3.34 -17.78
C ARG A 814 -10.94 -3.68 -18.54
N ASP A 815 -11.07 -4.31 -19.70
CA ASP A 815 -9.94 -4.76 -20.50
C ASP A 815 -9.28 -3.61 -21.28
N ASP A 816 -10.04 -2.56 -21.63
CA ASP A 816 -9.56 -1.44 -22.44
C ASP A 816 -9.21 -0.18 -21.63
N ILE A 817 -9.60 -0.11 -20.37
CA ILE A 817 -9.43 1.09 -19.52
C ILE A 817 -7.96 1.54 -19.38
N ALA A 818 -7.02 0.60 -19.48
CA ALA A 818 -5.58 0.89 -19.39
C ALA A 818 -5.08 1.93 -20.40
N LYS A 819 -5.80 2.14 -21.51
CA LYS A 819 -5.47 3.11 -22.53
C LYS A 819 -5.66 4.57 -22.08
N PHE A 820 -6.59 4.85 -21.17
CA PHE A 820 -6.92 6.21 -20.75
C PHE A 820 -6.92 6.42 -19.22
N LEU A 821 -7.01 5.37 -18.42
CA LEU A 821 -7.04 5.47 -16.96
C LEU A 821 -5.85 6.24 -16.37
N PRO A 822 -4.59 6.03 -16.81
CA PRO A 822 -3.45 6.77 -16.28
C PRO A 822 -3.63 8.28 -16.44
N ILE A 823 -4.15 8.72 -17.58
CA ILE A 823 -4.41 10.14 -17.89
C ILE A 823 -5.53 10.69 -17.00
N TYR A 824 -6.58 9.88 -16.75
CA TYR A 824 -7.70 10.27 -15.89
C TYR A 824 -7.25 10.45 -14.43
N LEU A 825 -6.35 9.58 -13.95
CA LEU A 825 -5.76 9.69 -12.62
C LEU A 825 -4.81 10.90 -12.53
N GLU A 826 -3.97 11.11 -13.55
CA GLU A 826 -3.07 12.25 -13.62
C GLU A 826 -3.84 13.59 -13.58
N LYS A 827 -4.92 13.69 -14.36
CA LYS A 827 -5.79 14.87 -14.43
C LYS A 827 -6.77 15.00 -13.26
N ASN A 828 -6.76 14.07 -12.28
CA ASN A 828 -7.71 14.00 -11.18
C ASN A 828 -9.19 13.94 -11.62
N ILE A 829 -9.48 13.40 -12.79
CA ILE A 829 -10.87 13.10 -13.24
C ILE A 829 -11.40 11.94 -12.40
N LEU A 830 -10.58 10.93 -12.13
CA LEU A 830 -10.80 9.87 -11.16
C LEU A 830 -9.75 9.97 -10.05
N LYS A 831 -10.18 9.71 -8.82
CA LYS A 831 -9.28 9.70 -7.65
C LYS A 831 -8.48 8.40 -7.53
N ALA A 832 -9.07 7.30 -7.97
CA ALA A 832 -8.49 5.96 -7.95
C ALA A 832 -9.07 5.14 -9.12
N ASP A 833 -8.46 3.99 -9.39
CA ASP A 833 -9.00 3.01 -10.32
C ASP A 833 -10.36 2.51 -9.81
N PRO A 834 -11.47 2.73 -10.56
CA PRO A 834 -12.81 2.38 -10.11
C PRO A 834 -13.05 0.86 -10.05
N PHE A 835 -12.15 0.05 -10.62
CA PHE A 835 -12.19 -1.41 -10.49
C PHE A 835 -11.44 -1.94 -9.26
N GLN A 836 -10.61 -1.11 -8.62
CA GLN A 836 -9.92 -1.44 -7.37
C GLN A 836 -10.61 -0.84 -6.15
N VAL A 837 -11.01 0.43 -6.24
CA VAL A 837 -11.67 1.18 -5.18
C VAL A 837 -13.07 1.57 -5.64
N LEU A 838 -14.08 1.22 -4.86
CA LEU A 838 -15.47 1.43 -5.23
C LEU A 838 -15.79 2.91 -5.47
N ASP A 839 -16.36 3.21 -6.63
CA ASP A 839 -16.97 4.51 -6.90
C ASP A 839 -18.19 4.73 -6.00
N ARG A 840 -17.99 5.38 -4.87
CA ARG A 840 -19.04 5.62 -3.87
C ARG A 840 -20.16 6.52 -4.37
N ASN A 841 -19.88 7.38 -5.35
CA ASN A 841 -20.82 8.39 -5.84
C ASN A 841 -21.79 7.86 -6.92
N GLY A 842 -21.30 7.00 -7.81
CA GLY A 842 -22.12 6.38 -8.86
C GLY A 842 -22.55 4.97 -8.47
N VAL A 843 -21.60 4.02 -8.54
CA VAL A 843 -21.86 2.61 -8.23
C VAL A 843 -22.38 2.43 -6.80
N GLY A 844 -21.80 3.13 -5.84
CA GLY A 844 -22.20 3.08 -4.43
C GLY A 844 -23.65 3.58 -4.20
N GLN A 845 -24.13 4.53 -4.99
CA GLN A 845 -25.56 4.93 -4.93
C GLN A 845 -26.46 3.79 -5.38
N LEU A 846 -26.13 3.11 -6.47
CA LEU A 846 -26.89 1.96 -6.95
C LEU A 846 -26.94 0.84 -5.92
N VAL A 847 -25.82 0.57 -5.24
CA VAL A 847 -25.76 -0.42 -4.16
C VAL A 847 -26.69 -0.04 -3.01
N ARG A 848 -26.64 1.20 -2.51
CA ARG A 848 -27.49 1.66 -1.41
C ARG A 848 -28.97 1.63 -1.79
N GLU A 849 -29.29 2.08 -2.99
CA GLU A 849 -30.66 2.08 -3.51
C GLU A 849 -31.19 0.65 -3.63
N ALA A 850 -30.40 -0.27 -4.14
CA ALA A 850 -30.79 -1.67 -4.27
C ALA A 850 -31.01 -2.34 -2.91
N VAL A 851 -30.16 -2.09 -1.91
CA VAL A 851 -30.34 -2.59 -0.54
C VAL A 851 -31.64 -2.03 0.06
N PHE A 852 -31.87 -0.73 -0.04
CA PHE A 852 -33.05 -0.07 0.49
C PHE A 852 -34.33 -0.60 -0.15
N LYS A 853 -34.40 -0.64 -1.48
CA LYS A 853 -35.57 -1.12 -2.24
C LYS A 853 -35.81 -2.62 -2.02
N GLY A 854 -34.75 -3.42 -2.03
CA GLY A 854 -34.83 -4.86 -1.82
C GLY A 854 -35.40 -5.20 -0.45
N ARG A 855 -34.89 -4.55 0.61
CA ARG A 855 -35.40 -4.73 1.98
C ARG A 855 -36.77 -4.13 2.20
N GLY A 856 -37.17 -3.15 1.40
CA GLY A 856 -38.55 -2.66 1.38
C GLY A 856 -39.59 -3.73 0.95
N THR A 857 -39.15 -4.66 0.10
CA THR A 857 -39.98 -5.81 -0.35
C THR A 857 -39.77 -7.04 0.56
N ARG A 858 -38.50 -7.34 0.90
CA ARG A 858 -38.11 -8.47 1.74
C ARG A 858 -37.23 -7.97 2.88
N PRO A 859 -37.80 -7.67 4.07
CA PRO A 859 -37.03 -7.09 5.20
C PRO A 859 -35.77 -7.88 5.58
N GLU A 860 -35.85 -9.21 5.54
CA GLU A 860 -34.75 -10.11 5.91
C GLU A 860 -33.81 -10.44 4.72
N LEU A 861 -33.87 -9.64 3.65
CA LEU A 861 -33.05 -9.86 2.46
C LEU A 861 -31.57 -9.76 2.82
N LYS A 862 -30.86 -10.86 2.63
CA LYS A 862 -29.40 -10.90 2.81
C LYS A 862 -28.73 -10.23 1.61
N CYS A 863 -27.86 -9.27 1.89
CA CYS A 863 -27.12 -8.53 0.87
C CYS A 863 -25.62 -8.65 1.14
N GLY A 864 -24.85 -8.91 0.09
CA GLY A 864 -23.40 -8.95 0.14
C GLY A 864 -22.74 -8.48 -1.14
N ILE A 865 -21.43 -8.45 -1.19
CA ILE A 865 -20.63 -8.06 -2.33
C ILE A 865 -19.64 -9.16 -2.67
N CYS A 866 -19.35 -9.41 -3.94
CA CYS A 866 -18.41 -10.42 -4.39
C CYS A 866 -17.42 -9.94 -5.46
N GLY A 867 -17.48 -8.67 -5.87
CA GLY A 867 -16.50 -8.07 -6.77
C GLY A 867 -15.14 -7.84 -6.08
N GLU A 868 -14.16 -7.37 -6.83
CA GLU A 868 -12.79 -7.08 -6.33
C GLU A 868 -12.79 -6.12 -5.12
N HIS A 869 -13.76 -5.24 -5.04
CA HIS A 869 -13.96 -4.28 -3.95
C HIS A 869 -14.19 -4.92 -2.58
N GLY A 870 -14.65 -6.18 -2.54
CA GLY A 870 -14.90 -6.90 -1.29
C GLY A 870 -13.67 -7.13 -0.41
N GLY A 871 -12.46 -7.00 -0.98
CA GLY A 871 -11.18 -7.10 -0.26
C GLY A 871 -10.45 -5.78 -0.07
N GLU A 872 -10.99 -4.65 -0.57
CA GLU A 872 -10.38 -3.33 -0.46
C GLU A 872 -10.92 -2.60 0.78
N PRO A 873 -10.05 -2.16 1.71
CA PRO A 873 -10.47 -1.67 3.02
C PRO A 873 -11.49 -0.53 3.00
N SER A 874 -11.35 0.48 2.13
CA SER A 874 -12.28 1.60 2.07
C SER A 874 -13.63 1.19 1.47
N SER A 875 -13.63 0.25 0.55
CA SER A 875 -14.85 -0.33 -0.01
C SER A 875 -15.58 -1.22 1.00
N VAL A 876 -14.84 -1.98 1.83
CA VAL A 876 -15.40 -2.75 2.96
C VAL A 876 -16.08 -1.82 3.96
N GLU A 877 -15.45 -0.69 4.29
CA GLU A 877 -16.05 0.35 5.14
C GLU A 877 -17.37 0.86 4.53
N PHE A 878 -17.39 1.18 3.23
CA PHE A 878 -18.61 1.57 2.54
C PHE A 878 -19.70 0.51 2.63
N CYS A 879 -19.37 -0.77 2.43
CA CYS A 879 -20.30 -1.88 2.53
C CYS A 879 -20.93 -1.99 3.92
N HIS A 880 -20.15 -1.76 4.98
CA HIS A 880 -20.64 -1.71 6.35
C HIS A 880 -21.70 -0.61 6.51
N TYR A 881 -21.41 0.62 6.08
CA TYR A 881 -22.36 1.75 6.19
C TYR A 881 -23.56 1.63 5.23
N ALA A 882 -23.42 0.92 4.12
CA ALA A 882 -24.54 0.59 3.23
C ALA A 882 -25.43 -0.52 3.79
N GLY A 883 -25.05 -1.13 4.93
CA GLY A 883 -25.83 -2.15 5.62
C GLY A 883 -25.74 -3.54 5.00
N LEU A 884 -24.65 -3.88 4.33
CA LEU A 884 -24.45 -5.23 3.81
C LEU A 884 -24.21 -6.21 4.97
N ASN A 885 -24.63 -7.46 4.77
CA ASN A 885 -24.44 -8.55 5.73
C ASN A 885 -23.05 -9.17 5.63
N TYR A 886 -22.47 -9.18 4.44
CA TYR A 886 -21.13 -9.74 4.22
C TYR A 886 -20.42 -9.06 3.05
N VAL A 887 -19.09 -9.17 3.06
CA VAL A 887 -18.23 -8.97 1.88
C VAL A 887 -17.58 -10.29 1.50
N SER A 888 -17.22 -10.45 0.22
CA SER A 888 -16.52 -11.64 -0.28
C SER A 888 -15.33 -11.21 -1.14
N CYS A 889 -14.19 -11.82 -0.91
CA CYS A 889 -12.93 -11.47 -1.56
C CYS A 889 -12.07 -12.72 -1.81
N SER A 890 -10.94 -12.57 -2.51
CA SER A 890 -9.99 -13.66 -2.66
C SER A 890 -9.50 -14.16 -1.29
N PRO A 891 -9.12 -15.43 -1.14
CA PRO A 891 -8.72 -16.01 0.14
C PRO A 891 -7.66 -15.20 0.90
N TYR A 892 -6.63 -14.73 0.21
CA TYR A 892 -5.55 -13.92 0.80
C TYR A 892 -5.99 -12.52 1.26
N ARG A 893 -7.14 -12.02 0.79
CA ARG A 893 -7.73 -10.76 1.23
C ARG A 893 -8.64 -10.90 2.46
N VAL A 894 -8.99 -12.11 2.86
CA VAL A 894 -9.90 -12.36 4.00
C VAL A 894 -9.41 -11.71 5.29
N PRO A 895 -8.14 -11.84 5.74
CA PRO A 895 -7.69 -11.18 6.96
C PRO A 895 -7.75 -9.65 6.87
N ILE A 896 -7.43 -9.09 5.71
CA ILE A 896 -7.51 -7.64 5.45
C ILE A 896 -8.95 -7.16 5.57
N ALA A 897 -9.89 -7.85 4.93
CA ALA A 897 -11.31 -7.53 4.97
C ALA A 897 -11.90 -7.69 6.39
N ARG A 898 -11.48 -8.70 7.16
CA ARG A 898 -11.88 -8.90 8.55
C ARG A 898 -11.45 -7.73 9.44
N LEU A 899 -10.22 -7.29 9.30
CA LEU A 899 -9.72 -6.13 10.04
C LEU A 899 -10.41 -4.84 9.61
N ALA A 900 -10.64 -4.64 8.29
CA ALA A 900 -11.37 -3.49 7.78
C ALA A 900 -12.83 -3.46 8.26
N ALA A 901 -13.51 -4.61 8.33
CA ALA A 901 -14.86 -4.71 8.87
C ALA A 901 -14.91 -4.34 10.37
N ALA A 902 -13.90 -4.77 11.14
CA ALA A 902 -13.77 -4.38 12.54
C ALA A 902 -13.53 -2.86 12.70
N HIS A 903 -12.68 -2.27 11.87
CA HIS A 903 -12.47 -0.82 11.83
C HIS A 903 -13.77 -0.06 11.53
N ALA A 904 -14.53 -0.51 10.54
CA ALA A 904 -15.79 0.13 10.19
C ALA A 904 -16.79 0.10 11.35
N ALA A 905 -16.90 -1.04 12.04
CA ALA A 905 -17.78 -1.18 13.20
C ALA A 905 -17.32 -0.33 14.41
N LEU A 906 -16.03 -0.26 14.68
CA LEU A 906 -15.47 0.54 15.78
C LEU A 906 -15.52 2.06 15.52
N ASN A 907 -15.47 2.48 14.27
CA ASN A 907 -15.56 3.89 13.86
C ASN A 907 -17.00 4.38 13.69
N GLN A 908 -17.99 3.49 13.77
CA GLN A 908 -19.40 3.87 13.70
C GLN A 908 -19.77 4.63 14.99
N LYS A 909 -20.08 5.93 14.86
CA LYS A 909 -20.50 6.81 15.96
C LYS A 909 -21.97 6.65 16.29
#